data_b8bc82420a9cf2edc0b3d5beef4414b4
#
_entry.id   b8bc82420a9cf2edc0b3d5beef4414b4
#
_cell.length_a   1.000
_cell.length_b   1.000
_cell.length_c   1.000
_cell.angle_alpha   90.00
_cell.angle_beta   90.00
_cell.angle_gamma   90.00
#
_symmetry.space_group_name_H-M   'P 1'
#
loop_
_entity.id
_entity.type
_entity.pdbx_description
1 polymer ?
#
loop_
_entity_poly.entity_id
_entity_poly.type
_entity_poly.pdbx_seq_one_letter_code
_entity_poly.pdbx_strand_id
1 'polypeptide(L)'
;MGGLLFMGVVLGFCVNDKKMAPEALRCEYQEGNGILIDTQTPRLSWINNTTQTAWQILVATDRKALKEGKADIWDSGKMAGSESHLVAYSGPEMDSMEDYWWTVRIWNADGKVSAWAEPAHWTTGMFRESDWKAQWIGASWQDDSDPTADNSAPIFRKEFTVRDGLVRAKAFVCGLGWFEMSVNGGKVGDDYFVPGLTDYTTRPALLTNPRIPLEPEVTAYRTLYLAYDITDMLDKGANAVSMLLGSGYFHEGLFNNNTIANYGYPRFILQMKLEYSDGHIEYICSDTTWKEAHSPVVFSNLYQGEVYDANIEIPGWSKPGLDDSSLGYAAVKEAPQGRLVANMGPTDKVVEVLNPVSFEKLEDGTFKVDFGKVISGWVKLDGVNVSKGDTLKVNHLSEYPAGRCEYVCASDGKVSLNPKFTWYVFREAIISGIKDLDASRIVAEAVGSDVKPNAEFDCSNPLFCQIEKIWRQSQVDNMHAGVASDCPHRERLPYTGDGEVAMPMVLANFDAASFYNKWIGDVKGSQNPESGYVPNGAPWEPCCGGGPAWGAAICVMPWEFYNRYGDKDLLASCLGPMKAFMRFYDTWRTEDGTSSFHKPTPQGTPLYWYNLGDWAPAFGLPKDELVYTFFYWLCADITAKTAKVLGDEKCAAEYSEKADGIRDAFNRSYYDPEAKSYGDFGGNVYALYMGVPQERLEDVRATLREELMGKYNGHVNVGFVAHRFLYETLALNGMNDVAWTLLNQKDFPSFGWWLEQGATTTWEQWDGTDSRNHPMFGGGLVWFYKMLAGVQTDPDEPGFKHIIIRPIPVKELEDVSYTTRTPYGTLVSKVKVNGDKVRMEGRVPFGTRATVYVPKSTDAAILRPLDDSSYEIYEIGPGEYSF
;
A
#
# COMPACT_ATOMS: atom_id res chain seq x y z
N MET A 1 -14.46 26.20 -39.87
CA MET A 1 -13.17 26.06 -40.57
C MET A 1 -12.17 26.96 -39.89
N GLY A 2 -11.43 26.47 -38.97
CA GLY A 2 -10.33 27.15 -38.29
C GLY A 2 -9.11 26.25 -38.36
N GLY A 3 -8.05 26.73 -39.06
CA GLY A 3 -6.86 25.94 -39.32
C GLY A 3 -6.00 25.77 -38.09
N LEU A 4 -5.60 24.56 -37.81
CA LEU A 4 -4.57 24.20 -36.84
C LEU A 4 -3.19 24.64 -37.37
N LEU A 5 -2.51 25.52 -36.64
CA LEU A 5 -1.12 25.83 -36.85
C LEU A 5 -0.24 24.82 -36.12
N PHE A 6 0.42 23.93 -36.87
CA PHE A 6 1.53 23.14 -36.38
C PHE A 6 2.79 24.03 -36.32
N MET A 7 3.29 24.31 -35.13
CA MET A 7 4.63 24.87 -34.96
C MET A 7 5.49 23.86 -34.19
N GLY A 8 6.10 22.95 -34.94
CA GLY A 8 7.12 22.04 -34.40
C GLY A 8 8.51 22.68 -34.52
N VAL A 9 9.11 23.03 -33.42
CA VAL A 9 10.56 23.31 -33.40
C VAL A 9 11.28 22.01 -33.08
N VAL A 10 11.85 21.39 -34.09
CA VAL A 10 12.74 20.22 -33.94
C VAL A 10 14.15 20.73 -33.71
N LEU A 11 14.59 20.71 -32.47
CA LEU A 11 16.02 20.78 -32.14
C LEU A 11 16.63 19.37 -32.22
N GLY A 12 17.29 19.06 -33.30
CA GLY A 12 18.00 17.80 -33.49
C GLY A 12 19.24 17.72 -32.59
N PHE A 13 19.14 16.98 -31.49
CA PHE A 13 20.32 16.56 -30.74
C PHE A 13 20.80 15.20 -31.24
N CYS A 14 22.07 15.09 -31.63
CA CYS A 14 22.76 13.80 -31.78
C CYS A 14 22.87 13.14 -30.39
N VAL A 15 21.90 12.29 -30.05
CA VAL A 15 21.91 11.50 -28.80
C VAL A 15 22.86 10.32 -29.01
N ASN A 16 23.85 10.16 -28.13
CA ASN A 16 24.75 9.01 -28.10
C ASN A 16 23.95 7.74 -27.78
N ASP A 17 24.25 6.61 -28.44
CA ASP A 17 23.52 5.34 -28.32
C ASP A 17 23.35 4.86 -26.87
N LYS A 18 24.30 5.18 -25.98
CA LYS A 18 24.21 4.92 -24.54
C LYS A 18 23.17 5.82 -23.83
N LYS A 19 22.93 7.04 -24.30
CA LYS A 19 21.91 7.94 -23.74
C LYS A 19 20.49 7.55 -24.19
N MET A 20 20.36 6.70 -25.18
CA MET A 20 19.08 6.18 -25.66
C MET A 20 18.67 4.88 -24.98
N ALA A 21 19.60 4.21 -24.26
CA ALA A 21 19.29 2.93 -23.62
C ALA A 21 18.13 3.10 -22.64
N PRO A 22 17.16 2.15 -22.63
CA PRO A 22 16.11 2.13 -21.62
C PRO A 22 16.70 1.99 -20.20
N GLU A 23 15.96 2.50 -19.23
CA GLU A 23 16.35 2.46 -17.82
C GLU A 23 15.18 2.02 -16.92
N ALA A 24 15.43 1.87 -15.61
CA ALA A 24 14.42 1.50 -14.63
C ALA A 24 13.63 0.25 -15.03
N LEU A 25 14.36 -0.82 -15.34
CA LEU A 25 13.76 -2.10 -15.72
C LEU A 25 12.97 -2.68 -14.55
N ARG A 26 11.70 -3.05 -14.81
CA ARG A 26 10.79 -3.64 -13.83
C ARG A 26 10.27 -4.99 -14.32
N CYS A 27 10.17 -5.92 -13.38
CA CYS A 27 9.41 -7.15 -13.55
C CYS A 27 8.15 -7.05 -12.68
N GLU A 28 6.98 -7.26 -13.24
CA GLU A 28 5.70 -6.88 -12.66
C GLU A 28 5.72 -5.38 -12.30
N TYR A 29 5.65 -5.02 -11.03
CA TYR A 29 5.72 -3.61 -10.58
C TYR A 29 7.03 -3.27 -9.86
N GLN A 30 7.94 -4.24 -9.72
CA GLN A 30 9.14 -4.09 -8.91
C GLN A 30 10.35 -3.75 -9.78
N GLU A 31 11.15 -2.80 -9.31
CA GLU A 31 12.40 -2.38 -9.95
C GLU A 31 13.60 -3.01 -9.25
N GLY A 32 14.59 -3.43 -10.01
CA GLY A 32 15.86 -3.93 -9.45
C GLY A 32 16.08 -5.41 -9.70
N ASN A 33 16.77 -6.06 -8.75
CA ASN A 33 17.19 -7.44 -8.85
C ASN A 33 16.62 -8.27 -7.69
N GLY A 34 16.53 -9.59 -7.88
CA GLY A 34 16.06 -10.52 -6.85
C GLY A 34 14.52 -10.51 -6.68
N ILE A 35 13.79 -9.99 -7.66
CA ILE A 35 12.34 -9.95 -7.65
C ILE A 35 11.80 -11.37 -7.71
N LEU A 36 11.01 -11.75 -6.70
CA LEU A 36 10.34 -13.06 -6.67
C LEU A 36 9.02 -12.98 -7.43
N ILE A 37 8.81 -13.88 -8.39
CA ILE A 37 7.57 -13.95 -9.17
C ILE A 37 6.94 -15.35 -9.11
N ASP A 38 5.61 -15.39 -9.19
CA ASP A 38 4.80 -16.62 -9.12
C ASP A 38 3.90 -16.78 -10.36
N THR A 39 4.39 -16.30 -11.51
CA THR A 39 3.68 -16.38 -12.78
C THR A 39 4.60 -16.84 -13.90
N GLN A 40 4.08 -17.63 -14.83
CA GLN A 40 4.79 -18.08 -16.04
C GLN A 40 4.92 -16.98 -17.10
N THR A 41 4.14 -15.90 -16.97
CA THR A 41 4.09 -14.80 -17.92
C THR A 41 4.30 -13.46 -17.23
N PRO A 42 5.48 -13.23 -16.58
CA PRO A 42 5.74 -11.97 -15.93
C PRO A 42 5.71 -10.81 -16.93
N ARG A 43 5.28 -9.65 -16.45
CA ARG A 43 5.17 -8.45 -17.30
C ARG A 43 6.35 -7.53 -17.05
N LEU A 44 6.98 -7.10 -18.11
CA LEU A 44 8.22 -6.33 -18.12
C LEU A 44 7.93 -4.88 -18.48
N SER A 45 8.60 -3.97 -17.80
CA SER A 45 8.45 -2.53 -18.05
C SER A 45 9.80 -1.82 -18.02
N TRP A 46 9.90 -0.73 -18.77
CA TRP A 46 11.09 0.12 -18.84
C TRP A 46 10.74 1.57 -19.15
N ILE A 47 11.60 2.47 -18.76
CA ILE A 47 11.47 3.89 -19.07
C ILE A 47 12.35 4.25 -20.26
N ASN A 48 11.79 4.98 -21.20
CA ASN A 48 12.47 5.42 -22.40
C ASN A 48 13.02 6.85 -22.24
N ASN A 49 14.21 7.08 -22.80
CA ASN A 49 14.85 8.39 -22.88
C ASN A 49 14.73 9.02 -24.29
N THR A 50 13.95 8.40 -25.17
CA THR A 50 13.64 8.86 -26.52
C THR A 50 12.34 8.21 -27.01
N THR A 51 11.78 8.70 -28.12
CA THR A 51 10.60 8.10 -28.75
C THR A 51 10.92 6.71 -29.28
N GLN A 52 10.18 5.71 -28.84
CA GLN A 52 10.30 4.31 -29.24
C GLN A 52 9.37 3.99 -30.40
N THR A 53 9.87 3.28 -31.42
CA THR A 53 9.08 2.73 -32.55
C THR A 53 9.16 1.21 -32.61
N ALA A 54 10.17 0.62 -31.97
CA ALA A 54 10.29 -0.83 -31.81
C ALA A 54 11.14 -1.15 -30.59
N TRP A 55 11.03 -2.38 -30.11
CA TRP A 55 11.81 -2.89 -28.98
C TRP A 55 12.27 -4.33 -29.24
N GLN A 56 13.24 -4.77 -28.46
CA GLN A 56 13.67 -6.17 -28.40
C GLN A 56 14.07 -6.52 -26.98
N ILE A 57 13.54 -7.61 -26.47
CA ILE A 57 13.84 -8.15 -25.13
C ILE A 57 14.68 -9.41 -25.32
N LEU A 58 15.69 -9.58 -24.47
CA LEU A 58 16.45 -10.81 -24.31
C LEU A 58 16.28 -11.33 -22.88
N VAL A 59 16.09 -12.64 -22.72
CA VAL A 59 16.06 -13.33 -21.43
C VAL A 59 17.06 -14.48 -21.45
N ALA A 60 17.87 -14.59 -20.39
CA ALA A 60 18.91 -15.61 -20.28
C ALA A 60 19.09 -16.09 -18.83
N THR A 61 19.67 -17.26 -18.65
CA THR A 61 20.10 -17.79 -17.36
C THR A 61 21.41 -17.17 -16.86
N ASP A 62 22.21 -16.57 -17.74
CA ASP A 62 23.47 -15.90 -17.41
C ASP A 62 23.49 -14.44 -17.83
N ARG A 63 23.76 -13.55 -16.86
CA ARG A 63 23.92 -12.12 -17.10
C ARG A 63 24.99 -11.76 -18.13
N LYS A 64 26.07 -12.57 -18.21
CA LYS A 64 27.17 -12.31 -19.15
C LYS A 64 26.70 -12.49 -20.59
N ALA A 65 25.88 -13.51 -20.86
CA ALA A 65 25.32 -13.75 -22.19
C ALA A 65 24.55 -12.53 -22.70
N LEU A 66 23.74 -11.89 -21.87
CA LEU A 66 22.98 -10.69 -22.23
C LEU A 66 23.89 -9.50 -22.57
N LYS A 67 25.00 -9.31 -21.87
CA LYS A 67 25.99 -8.25 -22.17
C LYS A 67 26.63 -8.43 -23.53
N GLU A 68 26.68 -9.68 -24.01
CA GLU A 68 27.15 -10.02 -25.38
C GLU A 68 26.00 -9.97 -26.41
N GLY A 69 24.79 -9.61 -26.00
CA GLY A 69 23.59 -9.57 -26.86
C GLY A 69 23.08 -10.97 -27.22
N LYS A 70 23.33 -11.98 -26.37
CA LYS A 70 22.88 -13.37 -26.55
C LYS A 70 21.85 -13.74 -25.51
N ALA A 71 20.87 -14.56 -25.88
CA ALA A 71 19.86 -15.13 -25.00
C ALA A 71 19.80 -16.65 -25.22
N ASP A 72 19.72 -17.41 -24.14
CA ASP A 72 19.53 -18.87 -24.15
C ASP A 72 18.09 -19.26 -23.85
N ILE A 73 17.29 -18.34 -23.34
CA ILE A 73 15.89 -18.57 -22.98
C ILE A 73 14.93 -17.92 -23.99
N TRP A 74 15.01 -16.62 -24.20
CA TRP A 74 14.10 -15.92 -25.08
C TRP A 74 14.73 -14.69 -25.73
N ASP A 75 14.55 -14.60 -27.04
CA ASP A 75 14.78 -13.41 -27.86
C ASP A 75 13.46 -13.06 -28.54
N SER A 76 12.86 -11.95 -28.19
CA SER A 76 11.60 -11.50 -28.80
C SER A 76 11.76 -11.15 -30.28
N GLY A 77 12.99 -11.03 -30.78
CA GLY A 77 13.25 -10.36 -32.03
C GLY A 77 12.87 -8.86 -31.96
N LYS A 78 13.01 -8.16 -33.07
CA LYS A 78 12.55 -6.78 -33.20
C LYS A 78 11.03 -6.72 -33.31
N MET A 79 10.38 -6.24 -32.26
CA MET A 79 8.93 -6.03 -32.17
C MET A 79 8.62 -4.56 -32.50
N ALA A 80 7.74 -4.32 -33.48
CA ALA A 80 7.26 -2.97 -33.76
C ALA A 80 6.23 -2.53 -32.73
N GLY A 81 6.42 -1.33 -32.18
CA GLY A 81 5.51 -0.77 -31.19
C GLY A 81 6.16 0.22 -30.23
N SER A 82 5.30 0.93 -29.50
CA SER A 82 5.69 1.93 -28.50
C SER A 82 5.43 1.46 -27.06
N GLU A 83 5.03 0.20 -26.86
CA GLU A 83 4.78 -0.40 -25.57
C GLU A 83 6.08 -0.48 -24.77
N SER A 84 6.05 -0.02 -23.53
CA SER A 84 7.17 -0.07 -22.59
C SER A 84 6.70 -0.32 -21.16
N HIS A 85 5.42 -0.65 -21.00
CA HIS A 85 4.81 -0.90 -19.69
C HIS A 85 3.97 -2.16 -19.75
N LEU A 86 4.18 -3.08 -18.80
CA LEU A 86 3.48 -4.36 -18.65
C LEU A 86 3.52 -5.23 -19.93
N VAL A 87 4.67 -5.27 -20.60
CA VAL A 87 4.90 -6.13 -21.79
C VAL A 87 5.06 -7.57 -21.31
N ALA A 88 4.13 -8.45 -21.70
CA ALA A 88 4.13 -9.83 -21.24
C ALA A 88 5.34 -10.62 -21.80
N TYR A 89 5.99 -11.39 -20.93
CA TYR A 89 6.94 -12.41 -21.35
C TYR A 89 6.21 -13.45 -22.20
N SER A 90 6.75 -13.76 -23.36
CA SER A 90 6.19 -14.71 -24.33
C SER A 90 7.20 -15.78 -24.76
N GLY A 91 8.21 -16.02 -23.91
CA GLY A 91 9.19 -17.08 -24.09
C GLY A 91 8.67 -18.46 -23.68
N PRO A 92 9.55 -19.47 -23.66
CA PRO A 92 9.23 -20.80 -23.13
C PRO A 92 8.78 -20.79 -21.67
N GLU A 93 8.08 -21.84 -21.22
CA GLU A 93 7.78 -22.06 -19.81
C GLU A 93 9.05 -22.02 -18.97
N MET A 94 8.96 -21.40 -17.81
CA MET A 94 10.07 -21.24 -16.87
C MET A 94 10.03 -22.34 -15.82
N ASP A 95 11.23 -22.76 -15.39
CA ASP A 95 11.37 -23.70 -14.27
C ASP A 95 11.18 -22.99 -12.93
N SER A 96 10.70 -23.73 -11.92
CA SER A 96 10.57 -23.25 -10.54
C SER A 96 11.94 -23.04 -9.89
N MET A 97 12.08 -22.05 -9.01
CA MET A 97 13.27 -21.78 -8.22
C MET A 97 14.52 -21.46 -9.07
N GLU A 98 14.34 -20.76 -10.20
CA GLU A 98 15.43 -20.39 -11.10
C GLU A 98 15.57 -18.87 -11.22
N ASP A 99 16.77 -18.43 -11.60
CA ASP A 99 17.06 -17.04 -11.90
C ASP A 99 17.03 -16.79 -13.41
N TYR A 100 16.35 -15.74 -13.80
CA TYR A 100 16.32 -15.28 -15.19
C TYR A 100 16.73 -13.82 -15.24
N TRP A 101 17.75 -13.56 -16.07
CA TRP A 101 18.22 -12.22 -16.39
C TRP A 101 17.56 -11.71 -17.65
N TRP A 102 17.29 -10.43 -17.73
CA TRP A 102 16.71 -9.83 -18.90
C TRP A 102 17.24 -8.43 -19.19
N THR A 103 17.16 -8.05 -20.45
CA THR A 103 17.49 -6.71 -20.92
C THR A 103 16.64 -6.34 -22.12
N VAL A 104 16.60 -5.04 -22.44
CA VAL A 104 15.84 -4.51 -23.56
C VAL A 104 16.65 -3.46 -24.29
N ARG A 105 16.46 -3.36 -25.61
CA ARG A 105 16.89 -2.25 -26.46
C ARG A 105 15.74 -1.75 -27.30
N ILE A 106 15.83 -0.51 -27.76
CA ILE A 106 14.77 0.12 -28.56
C ILE A 106 15.31 0.70 -29.86
N TRP A 107 14.42 0.96 -30.78
CA TRP A 107 14.65 1.75 -31.99
C TRP A 107 13.86 3.05 -31.87
N ASN A 108 14.53 4.17 -32.12
CA ASN A 108 13.89 5.48 -32.10
C ASN A 108 13.17 5.79 -33.42
N ALA A 109 12.56 6.98 -33.53
CA ALA A 109 11.84 7.43 -34.72
C ALA A 109 12.74 7.56 -35.98
N ASP A 110 14.04 7.79 -35.80
CA ASP A 110 15.02 7.85 -36.89
C ASP A 110 15.52 6.45 -37.30
N GLY A 111 15.02 5.40 -36.69
CA GLY A 111 15.42 4.02 -36.96
C GLY A 111 16.76 3.63 -36.33
N LYS A 112 17.35 4.48 -35.49
CA LYS A 112 18.57 4.16 -34.73
C LYS A 112 18.24 3.24 -33.56
N VAL A 113 19.11 2.24 -33.34
CA VAL A 113 19.02 1.32 -32.20
C VAL A 113 19.82 1.86 -31.02
N SER A 114 19.25 1.70 -29.80
CA SER A 114 19.95 1.99 -28.55
C SER A 114 20.98 0.93 -28.20
N ALA A 115 21.86 1.22 -27.24
CA ALA A 115 22.53 0.18 -26.48
C ALA A 115 21.48 -0.67 -25.73
N TRP A 116 21.89 -1.88 -25.31
CA TRP A 116 21.12 -2.66 -24.36
C TRP A 116 21.04 -1.96 -23.01
N ALA A 117 19.90 -2.04 -22.34
CA ALA A 117 19.76 -1.61 -20.93
C ALA A 117 20.68 -2.44 -20.02
N GLU A 118 21.01 -1.92 -18.84
CA GLU A 118 21.70 -2.73 -17.83
C GLU A 118 20.76 -3.88 -17.40
N PRO A 119 21.22 -5.14 -17.47
CA PRO A 119 20.37 -6.27 -17.18
C PRO A 119 19.82 -6.27 -15.74
N ALA A 120 18.53 -6.54 -15.61
CA ALA A 120 17.85 -6.84 -14.35
C ALA A 120 17.51 -8.33 -14.27
N HIS A 121 17.13 -8.83 -13.07
CA HIS A 121 16.75 -10.24 -12.95
C HIS A 121 15.58 -10.46 -12.01
N TRP A 122 14.89 -11.58 -12.24
CA TRP A 122 13.89 -12.13 -11.34
C TRP A 122 14.24 -13.57 -10.96
N THR A 123 13.71 -14.01 -9.84
CA THR A 123 13.71 -15.40 -9.39
C THR A 123 12.30 -15.95 -9.54
N THR A 124 12.13 -17.12 -10.13
CA THR A 124 10.85 -17.80 -10.14
C THR A 124 10.56 -18.46 -8.79
N GLY A 125 9.31 -18.39 -8.40
CA GLY A 125 8.81 -19.09 -7.22
C GLY A 125 8.52 -20.57 -7.49
N MET A 126 7.66 -21.16 -6.66
CA MET A 126 7.18 -22.52 -6.77
C MET A 126 5.89 -22.55 -7.58
N PHE A 127 5.94 -22.92 -8.84
CA PHE A 127 4.76 -22.94 -9.71
C PHE A 127 3.78 -24.05 -9.38
N ARG A 128 4.25 -25.10 -8.72
CA ARG A 128 3.46 -26.26 -8.34
C ARG A 128 3.64 -26.55 -6.85
N GLU A 129 2.59 -27.01 -6.22
CA GLU A 129 2.63 -27.45 -4.82
C GLU A 129 3.67 -28.59 -4.60
N SER A 130 3.82 -29.47 -5.59
CA SER A 130 4.83 -30.54 -5.57
C SER A 130 6.29 -30.08 -5.61
N ASP A 131 6.55 -28.80 -5.89
CA ASP A 131 7.90 -28.24 -5.88
C ASP A 131 8.42 -28.07 -4.44
N TRP A 132 7.50 -27.96 -3.47
CA TRP A 132 7.83 -27.98 -2.06
C TRP A 132 8.12 -29.41 -1.59
N LYS A 133 9.34 -29.62 -1.09
CA LYS A 133 9.82 -30.86 -0.47
C LYS A 133 9.86 -30.76 1.06
N ALA A 134 9.79 -29.54 1.57
CA ALA A 134 9.85 -29.21 2.98
C ALA A 134 8.51 -29.48 3.68
N GLN A 135 8.53 -29.61 5.00
CA GLN A 135 7.37 -29.77 5.86
C GLN A 135 7.15 -28.51 6.69
N TRP A 136 5.89 -28.20 7.01
CA TRP A 136 5.56 -27.24 8.04
C TRP A 136 5.95 -27.80 9.40
N ILE A 137 6.82 -27.06 10.12
CA ILE A 137 7.26 -27.44 11.46
C ILE A 137 7.14 -26.26 12.43
N GLY A 138 7.02 -26.57 13.72
CA GLY A 138 6.93 -25.63 14.80
C GLY A 138 7.35 -26.26 16.10
N ALA A 139 7.27 -25.52 17.20
CA ALA A 139 7.72 -26.00 18.52
C ALA A 139 6.82 -27.14 19.01
N SER A 140 7.46 -28.20 19.54
CA SER A 140 6.76 -29.39 20.01
C SER A 140 5.92 -29.15 21.27
N TRP A 141 6.29 -28.14 22.07
CA TRP A 141 5.56 -27.72 23.27
C TRP A 141 4.35 -26.80 22.97
N GLN A 142 4.22 -26.30 21.75
CA GLN A 142 3.10 -25.44 21.31
C GLN A 142 2.04 -26.28 20.62
N ASP A 143 0.92 -26.51 21.28
CA ASP A 143 -0.21 -27.31 20.77
C ASP A 143 -1.38 -26.37 20.42
N ASP A 144 -1.79 -26.33 19.17
CA ASP A 144 -2.90 -25.51 18.68
C ASP A 144 -4.24 -25.83 19.35
N SER A 145 -4.38 -27.03 19.94
CA SER A 145 -5.56 -27.43 20.71
C SER A 145 -5.55 -26.92 22.16
N ASP A 146 -4.40 -26.47 22.67
CA ASP A 146 -4.22 -25.94 24.02
C ASP A 146 -3.92 -24.42 23.97
N PRO A 147 -4.91 -23.54 24.18
CA PRO A 147 -4.70 -22.09 24.16
C PRO A 147 -3.85 -21.59 25.35
N THR A 148 -3.51 -22.46 26.27
CA THR A 148 -2.67 -22.13 27.46
C THR A 148 -1.23 -22.63 27.31
N ALA A 149 -0.88 -23.25 26.20
CA ALA A 149 0.47 -23.67 25.92
C ALA A 149 1.45 -22.46 25.94
N ASP A 150 2.70 -22.74 26.24
CA ASP A 150 3.74 -21.70 26.30
C ASP A 150 3.91 -21.02 24.94
N ASN A 151 3.63 -19.71 24.90
CA ASN A 151 3.69 -18.88 23.69
C ASN A 151 4.99 -18.09 23.55
N SER A 152 6.04 -18.43 24.32
CA SER A 152 7.36 -17.84 24.09
C SER A 152 7.86 -18.10 22.65
N ALA A 153 8.56 -17.13 22.10
CA ALA A 153 9.10 -17.25 20.74
C ALA A 153 10.09 -18.42 20.64
N PRO A 154 9.88 -19.40 19.74
CA PRO A 154 10.80 -20.52 19.57
C PRO A 154 11.95 -20.17 18.65
N ILE A 155 13.10 -20.82 18.89
CA ILE A 155 14.21 -20.89 17.93
C ILE A 155 14.36 -22.30 17.39
N PHE A 156 14.77 -22.38 16.13
CA PHE A 156 15.04 -23.63 15.42
C PHE A 156 16.37 -23.54 14.72
N ARG A 157 17.09 -24.70 14.65
CA ARG A 157 18.36 -24.77 13.93
C ARG A 157 18.55 -26.12 13.26
N LYS A 158 19.35 -26.10 12.18
CA LYS A 158 19.80 -27.32 11.49
C LYS A 158 21.22 -27.09 11.00
N GLU A 159 22.12 -28.01 11.32
CA GLU A 159 23.45 -28.08 10.71
C GLU A 159 23.43 -28.93 9.44
N PHE A 160 24.23 -28.53 8.47
CA PHE A 160 24.37 -29.24 7.20
C PHE A 160 25.77 -29.01 6.62
N THR A 161 26.14 -29.79 5.62
CA THR A 161 27.46 -29.71 5.00
C THR A 161 27.35 -29.28 3.57
N VAL A 162 28.11 -28.26 3.18
CA VAL A 162 28.23 -27.78 1.81
C VAL A 162 29.50 -28.36 1.18
N ARG A 163 29.35 -29.01 0.01
CA ARG A 163 30.49 -29.58 -0.74
C ARG A 163 31.26 -28.49 -1.49
N ASP A 164 32.39 -28.89 -2.07
CA ASP A 164 33.12 -28.05 -3.02
C ASP A 164 32.28 -27.72 -4.25
N GLY A 165 32.50 -26.53 -4.79
CA GLY A 165 31.93 -26.12 -6.06
C GLY A 165 30.50 -25.58 -5.97
N LEU A 166 30.06 -25.06 -4.81
CA LEU A 166 28.82 -24.31 -4.71
C LEU A 166 28.87 -23.13 -5.67
N VAL A 167 27.83 -23.00 -6.51
CA VAL A 167 27.67 -21.92 -7.48
C VAL A 167 26.57 -20.97 -7.07
N ARG A 168 25.47 -21.52 -6.53
CA ARG A 168 24.30 -20.76 -6.13
C ARG A 168 23.56 -21.44 -4.98
N ALA A 169 23.05 -20.66 -4.06
CA ALA A 169 22.16 -21.14 -3.00
C ALA A 169 21.04 -20.16 -2.75
N LYS A 170 19.79 -20.67 -2.77
CA LYS A 170 18.60 -19.86 -2.48
C LYS A 170 17.74 -20.50 -1.42
N ALA A 171 17.20 -19.68 -0.52
CA ALA A 171 16.26 -20.08 0.51
C ALA A 171 14.87 -19.55 0.17
N PHE A 172 13.88 -20.45 0.13
CA PHE A 172 12.47 -20.14 0.00
C PHE A 172 11.82 -20.40 1.34
N VAL A 173 11.22 -19.39 1.96
CA VAL A 173 10.80 -19.45 3.36
C VAL A 173 9.49 -18.72 3.62
N CYS A 174 8.66 -19.33 4.46
CA CYS A 174 7.50 -18.71 5.08
C CYS A 174 7.50 -19.03 6.56
N GLY A 175 7.42 -18.03 7.42
CA GLY A 175 7.26 -18.19 8.87
C GLY A 175 5.99 -17.44 9.34
N LEU A 176 5.03 -18.18 9.81
CA LEU A 176 3.80 -17.70 10.42
C LEU A 176 3.99 -17.66 11.94
N GLY A 177 3.65 -16.65 12.63
CA GLY A 177 3.59 -15.25 12.67
C GLY A 177 4.61 -14.45 11.87
N TRP A 178 5.77 -14.15 12.39
CA TRP A 178 6.88 -13.52 11.68
C TRP A 178 8.15 -14.25 11.97
N PHE A 179 9.17 -14.08 11.14
CA PHE A 179 10.42 -14.79 11.33
C PHE A 179 11.67 -13.90 11.13
N GLU A 180 12.72 -14.30 11.79
CA GLU A 180 14.09 -13.88 11.49
C GLU A 180 14.90 -15.15 11.15
N MET A 181 15.43 -15.22 9.93
CA MET A 181 16.29 -16.30 9.48
C MET A 181 17.76 -15.89 9.59
N SER A 182 18.63 -16.82 10.01
CA SER A 182 20.07 -16.60 10.01
C SER A 182 20.81 -17.78 9.38
N VAL A 183 21.91 -17.48 8.72
CA VAL A 183 22.86 -18.46 8.18
C VAL A 183 24.25 -18.17 8.78
N ASN A 184 24.86 -19.14 9.41
CA ASN A 184 26.20 -19.04 10.04
C ASN A 184 26.32 -17.88 11.03
N GLY A 185 25.22 -17.52 11.70
CA GLY A 185 25.13 -16.41 12.65
C GLY A 185 24.87 -15.03 12.04
N GLY A 186 24.80 -14.91 10.73
CA GLY A 186 24.40 -13.69 10.02
C GLY A 186 22.90 -13.67 9.72
N LYS A 187 22.20 -12.58 10.02
CA LYS A 187 20.79 -12.39 9.61
C LYS A 187 20.68 -12.41 8.08
N VAL A 188 19.70 -13.10 7.56
CA VAL A 188 19.38 -13.14 6.13
C VAL A 188 18.38 -12.03 5.81
N GLY A 189 18.74 -11.18 4.85
CA GLY A 189 17.94 -10.03 4.46
C GLY A 189 17.90 -8.90 5.50
N ASP A 190 17.23 -7.83 5.16
CA ASP A 190 17.03 -6.65 6.00
C ASP A 190 15.55 -6.44 6.35
N ASP A 191 14.72 -7.43 6.04
CA ASP A 191 13.28 -7.41 6.23
C ASP A 191 12.89 -7.56 7.70
N TYR A 192 11.74 -6.96 8.03
CA TYR A 192 11.00 -7.10 9.29
C TYR A 192 9.57 -7.51 9.00
N PHE A 193 8.87 -8.07 9.98
CA PHE A 193 7.44 -8.37 9.94
C PHE A 193 7.02 -9.18 8.70
N VAL A 194 7.85 -10.13 8.33
CA VAL A 194 7.63 -11.00 7.17
C VAL A 194 7.16 -12.40 7.60
N PRO A 195 6.30 -13.04 6.78
CA PRO A 195 5.69 -12.55 5.56
C PRO A 195 4.58 -11.52 5.81
N GLY A 196 4.15 -10.83 4.75
CA GLY A 196 3.01 -9.91 4.82
C GLY A 196 1.71 -10.60 5.25
N LEU A 197 0.81 -9.80 5.86
CA LEU A 197 -0.50 -10.28 6.31
C LEU A 197 -1.38 -10.73 5.13
N THR A 198 -2.02 -11.91 5.27
CA THR A 198 -3.02 -12.45 4.35
C THR A 198 -4.10 -13.23 5.12
N ASP A 199 -5.15 -13.66 4.44
CA ASP A 199 -6.10 -14.63 4.99
C ASP A 199 -5.51 -16.05 4.95
N TYR A 200 -5.38 -16.66 6.11
CA TYR A 200 -4.74 -17.98 6.27
C TYR A 200 -5.72 -19.15 6.30
N THR A 201 -7.00 -18.88 6.66
CA THR A 201 -8.01 -19.94 6.86
C THR A 201 -9.41 -19.46 6.48
N THR A 202 -10.32 -20.42 6.32
CA THR A 202 -11.76 -20.16 6.12
C THR A 202 -12.35 -19.44 7.31
N ARG A 203 -13.07 -18.36 7.03
CA ARG A 203 -13.76 -17.55 8.03
C ARG A 203 -15.17 -18.04 8.31
N PRO A 204 -15.70 -17.83 9.52
CA PRO A 204 -17.13 -17.99 9.77
C PRO A 204 -17.92 -17.05 8.85
N ALA A 205 -18.99 -17.52 8.25
CA ALA A 205 -19.90 -16.68 7.49
C ALA A 205 -20.60 -15.69 8.45
N LEU A 206 -20.28 -14.39 8.31
CA LEU A 206 -20.95 -13.33 9.06
C LEU A 206 -22.39 -13.12 8.55
N LEU A 207 -22.60 -13.39 7.27
CA LEU A 207 -23.88 -13.25 6.58
C LEU A 207 -24.20 -14.53 5.81
N THR A 208 -25.34 -15.12 6.09
CA THR A 208 -25.78 -16.34 5.42
C THR A 208 -26.92 -16.11 4.43
N ASN A 209 -27.37 -14.88 4.25
CA ASN A 209 -28.57 -14.60 3.47
C ASN A 209 -28.37 -13.47 2.47
N PRO A 210 -28.88 -13.64 1.23
CA PRO A 210 -29.15 -14.91 0.57
C PRO A 210 -27.86 -15.53 0.06
N ARG A 211 -27.87 -16.85 -0.15
CA ARG A 211 -26.78 -17.52 -0.86
C ARG A 211 -26.71 -16.99 -2.29
N ILE A 212 -25.56 -16.51 -2.67
CA ILE A 212 -25.29 -15.94 -4.00
C ILE A 212 -24.18 -16.76 -4.63
N PRO A 213 -24.40 -17.39 -5.79
CA PRO A 213 -23.33 -18.05 -6.52
C PRO A 213 -22.23 -17.05 -6.86
N LEU A 214 -20.98 -17.39 -6.51
CA LEU A 214 -19.83 -16.55 -6.79
C LEU A 214 -19.19 -16.92 -8.12
N GLU A 215 -18.52 -15.95 -8.70
CA GLU A 215 -17.62 -16.16 -9.83
C GLU A 215 -16.42 -17.01 -9.35
N PRO A 216 -15.79 -17.82 -10.20
CA PRO A 216 -14.70 -18.73 -9.80
C PRO A 216 -13.49 -18.03 -9.18
N GLU A 217 -13.28 -16.76 -9.49
CA GLU A 217 -12.11 -15.97 -9.07
C GLU A 217 -12.27 -15.33 -7.68
N VAL A 218 -13.44 -15.46 -7.06
CA VAL A 218 -13.78 -14.72 -5.84
C VAL A 218 -13.04 -15.20 -4.61
N THR A 219 -12.71 -16.47 -4.50
CA THR A 219 -12.06 -17.01 -3.31
C THR A 219 -10.65 -17.50 -3.57
N ALA A 220 -9.69 -16.96 -2.81
CA ALA A 220 -8.33 -17.48 -2.79
C ALA A 220 -7.66 -17.15 -1.45
N TYR A 221 -7.68 -18.10 -0.51
CA TYR A 221 -6.76 -18.02 0.63
C TYR A 221 -5.34 -18.21 0.15
N ARG A 222 -4.42 -17.46 0.72
CA ARG A 222 -3.01 -17.50 0.34
C ARG A 222 -2.12 -17.25 1.53
N THR A 223 -0.94 -17.86 1.47
CA THR A 223 0.13 -17.68 2.46
C THR A 223 1.38 -17.28 1.70
N LEU A 224 1.98 -16.16 2.08
CA LEU A 224 3.10 -15.60 1.35
C LEU A 224 4.43 -16.23 1.78
N TYR A 225 5.31 -16.50 0.82
CA TYR A 225 6.70 -16.88 1.07
C TYR A 225 7.67 -15.93 0.38
N LEU A 226 8.89 -15.85 0.89
CA LEU A 226 9.98 -15.05 0.36
C LEU A 226 11.09 -15.92 -0.20
N ALA A 227 11.93 -15.35 -1.03
CA ALA A 227 13.15 -15.98 -1.52
C ALA A 227 14.38 -15.10 -1.24
N TYR A 228 15.44 -15.71 -0.75
CA TYR A 228 16.70 -15.04 -0.45
C TYR A 228 17.87 -15.73 -1.14
N ASP A 229 18.77 -14.96 -1.73
CA ASP A 229 20.07 -15.46 -2.17
C ASP A 229 20.98 -15.55 -0.94
N ILE A 230 21.43 -16.74 -0.63
CA ILE A 230 22.29 -17.03 0.52
C ILE A 230 23.67 -17.57 0.09
N THR A 231 23.98 -17.45 -1.21
CA THR A 231 25.22 -18.03 -1.78
C THR A 231 26.46 -17.57 -1.03
N ASP A 232 26.61 -16.26 -0.82
CA ASP A 232 27.78 -15.66 -0.17
C ASP A 232 27.78 -15.84 1.36
N MET A 233 26.72 -16.42 1.95
CA MET A 233 26.63 -16.69 3.39
C MET A 233 27.03 -18.12 3.73
N LEU A 234 27.29 -18.97 2.75
CA LEU A 234 27.63 -20.37 2.93
C LEU A 234 29.15 -20.63 2.74
N ASP A 235 29.72 -21.34 3.68
CA ASP A 235 31.11 -21.82 3.64
C ASP A 235 31.18 -23.27 3.17
N LYS A 236 32.30 -23.67 2.55
CA LYS A 236 32.57 -25.07 2.33
C LYS A 236 32.71 -25.80 3.69
N GLY A 237 32.02 -26.91 3.84
CA GLY A 237 32.00 -27.70 5.07
C GLY A 237 30.77 -27.43 5.91
N ALA A 238 30.95 -27.37 7.22
CA ALA A 238 29.83 -27.23 8.16
C ALA A 238 29.19 -25.84 8.10
N ASN A 239 27.88 -25.80 8.00
CA ASN A 239 27.07 -24.61 8.05
C ASN A 239 25.87 -24.82 8.97
N ALA A 240 25.26 -23.75 9.42
CA ALA A 240 24.02 -23.78 10.19
C ALA A 240 22.99 -22.78 9.63
N VAL A 241 21.76 -23.22 9.50
CA VAL A 241 20.61 -22.36 9.26
C VAL A 241 19.74 -22.36 10.50
N SER A 242 19.16 -21.21 10.80
CA SER A 242 18.35 -21.03 12.01
C SER A 242 17.18 -20.10 11.78
N MET A 243 16.10 -20.31 12.55
CA MET A 243 14.88 -19.56 12.53
C MET A 243 14.52 -19.13 13.93
N LEU A 244 14.16 -17.85 14.08
CA LEU A 244 13.47 -17.30 15.27
C LEU A 244 12.09 -16.88 14.83
N LEU A 245 11.04 -17.31 15.54
CA LEU A 245 9.66 -16.99 15.19
C LEU A 245 9.02 -16.10 16.26
N GLY A 246 8.27 -15.07 15.84
CA GLY A 246 7.41 -14.26 16.68
C GLY A 246 5.94 -14.63 16.53
N SER A 247 5.05 -13.92 17.24
CA SER A 247 3.60 -14.14 17.14
C SER A 247 2.99 -13.48 15.89
N GLY A 248 3.39 -12.26 15.56
CA GLY A 248 2.83 -11.49 14.45
C GLY A 248 1.30 -11.45 14.45
N TYR A 249 0.72 -11.36 13.26
CA TYR A 249 -0.73 -11.47 13.08
C TYR A 249 -1.26 -12.92 13.11
N PHE A 250 -0.39 -13.91 13.10
CA PHE A 250 -0.82 -15.31 13.08
C PHE A 250 -1.23 -15.84 14.46
N HIS A 251 -0.54 -15.39 15.50
CA HIS A 251 -0.78 -15.81 16.89
C HIS A 251 -0.95 -14.58 17.79
N GLU A 252 -2.03 -13.81 17.60
CA GLU A 252 -2.10 -12.48 18.13
C GLU A 252 -2.71 -12.35 19.51
N GLY A 253 -3.63 -13.20 19.90
CA GLY A 253 -4.29 -13.12 21.20
C GLY A 253 -5.36 -12.03 21.29
N LEU A 254 -5.32 -11.15 22.29
CA LEU A 254 -6.43 -10.29 22.67
C LEU A 254 -6.23 -8.84 22.18
N PHE A 255 -7.21 -8.32 21.43
CA PHE A 255 -7.44 -6.90 21.20
C PHE A 255 -8.69 -6.47 22.00
N ASN A 256 -8.55 -5.44 22.84
CA ASN A 256 -9.66 -4.90 23.67
C ASN A 256 -10.52 -5.98 24.36
N ASN A 257 -9.90 -7.04 24.88
CA ASN A 257 -10.56 -8.21 25.47
C ASN A 257 -11.37 -9.07 24.48
N ASN A 258 -11.32 -8.79 23.21
CA ASN A 258 -11.84 -9.67 22.16
C ASN A 258 -10.70 -10.50 21.57
N THR A 259 -10.96 -11.76 21.27
CA THR A 259 -10.01 -12.61 20.57
C THR A 259 -9.94 -12.15 19.13
N ILE A 260 -8.84 -11.51 18.75
CA ILE A 260 -8.51 -11.32 17.35
C ILE A 260 -7.83 -12.59 16.86
N ALA A 261 -7.95 -12.84 15.59
CA ALA A 261 -7.48 -14.02 14.89
C ALA A 261 -6.30 -14.74 15.55
N ASN A 262 -6.56 -15.87 16.15
CA ASN A 262 -5.56 -16.81 16.56
C ASN A 262 -5.67 -18.02 15.64
N TYR A 263 -4.79 -18.10 14.65
CA TYR A 263 -4.77 -19.18 13.65
C TYR A 263 -3.99 -20.40 14.13
N GLY A 264 -3.33 -20.31 15.26
CA GLY A 264 -2.46 -21.34 15.84
C GLY A 264 -1.13 -20.78 16.32
N TYR A 265 -0.25 -21.63 16.83
CA TYR A 265 1.09 -21.23 17.25
C TYR A 265 2.02 -21.04 16.04
N PRO A 266 3.11 -20.22 16.19
CA PRO A 266 4.07 -19.96 15.14
C PRO A 266 4.65 -21.24 14.51
N ARG A 267 4.76 -21.23 13.20
CA ARG A 267 5.29 -22.34 12.40
C ARG A 267 5.98 -21.84 11.14
N PHE A 268 6.83 -22.65 10.54
CA PHE A 268 7.49 -22.26 9.30
C PHE A 268 7.67 -23.43 8.34
N ILE A 269 7.86 -23.09 7.07
CA ILE A 269 8.35 -23.97 6.02
C ILE A 269 9.54 -23.30 5.35
N LEU A 270 10.62 -24.08 5.17
CA LEU A 270 11.85 -23.61 4.55
C LEU A 270 12.38 -24.66 3.59
N GLN A 271 12.76 -24.24 2.39
CA GLN A 271 13.46 -25.07 1.42
C GLN A 271 14.63 -24.29 0.83
N MET A 272 15.85 -24.75 1.05
CA MET A 272 17.03 -24.19 0.41
C MET A 272 17.44 -25.09 -0.78
N LYS A 273 17.70 -24.46 -1.93
CA LYS A 273 18.24 -25.11 -3.15
C LYS A 273 19.71 -24.72 -3.27
N LEU A 274 20.60 -25.71 -3.25
CA LEU A 274 22.04 -25.56 -3.41
C LEU A 274 22.43 -26.14 -4.76
N GLU A 275 23.10 -25.37 -5.58
CA GLU A 275 23.54 -25.78 -6.92
C GLU A 275 25.05 -25.76 -7.03
N TYR A 276 25.59 -26.83 -7.58
CA TYR A 276 27.02 -27.05 -7.68
C TYR A 276 27.52 -27.04 -9.13
N SER A 277 28.76 -26.68 -9.32
CA SER A 277 29.42 -26.55 -10.65
C SER A 277 29.45 -27.83 -11.49
N ASP A 278 29.26 -29.00 -10.85
CA ASP A 278 29.10 -30.29 -11.51
C ASP A 278 27.66 -30.63 -11.93
N GLY A 279 26.71 -29.68 -11.76
CA GLY A 279 25.31 -29.85 -12.06
C GLY A 279 24.51 -30.57 -10.97
N HIS A 280 25.13 -30.93 -9.83
CA HIS A 280 24.41 -31.50 -8.71
C HIS A 280 23.55 -30.46 -8.00
N ILE A 281 22.35 -30.85 -7.60
CA ILE A 281 21.42 -30.04 -6.82
C ILE A 281 21.13 -30.76 -5.49
N GLU A 282 21.23 -30.02 -4.41
CA GLU A 282 20.91 -30.48 -3.06
C GLU A 282 19.82 -29.61 -2.45
N TYR A 283 18.95 -30.21 -1.65
CA TYR A 283 17.89 -29.48 -0.94
C TYR A 283 18.06 -29.66 0.58
N ILE A 284 18.08 -28.55 1.29
CA ILE A 284 17.98 -28.52 2.76
C ILE A 284 16.57 -28.04 3.10
N CYS A 285 15.79 -28.92 3.74
CA CYS A 285 14.36 -28.68 4.01
C CYS A 285 14.08 -28.64 5.51
N SER A 286 13.00 -27.91 5.86
CA SER A 286 12.39 -28.04 7.18
C SER A 286 11.74 -29.42 7.32
N ASP A 287 12.08 -30.13 8.39
CA ASP A 287 11.64 -31.46 8.77
C ASP A 287 11.83 -31.71 10.28
N THR A 288 11.43 -32.87 10.76
CA THR A 288 11.56 -33.28 12.18
C THR A 288 13.00 -33.49 12.66
N THR A 289 14.01 -33.31 11.83
CA THR A 289 15.43 -33.37 12.25
C THR A 289 15.94 -32.02 12.72
N TRP A 290 15.17 -30.94 12.58
CA TRP A 290 15.50 -29.64 13.11
C TRP A 290 15.47 -29.66 14.63
N LYS A 291 16.43 -29.01 15.24
CA LYS A 291 16.49 -28.79 16.68
C LYS A 291 15.66 -27.57 17.07
N GLU A 292 15.12 -27.57 18.28
CA GLU A 292 14.33 -26.48 18.83
C GLU A 292 14.74 -26.13 20.26
N ALA A 293 14.49 -24.88 20.65
CA ALA A 293 14.62 -24.39 22.01
C ALA A 293 13.77 -23.13 22.23
N HIS A 294 13.55 -22.76 23.49
CA HIS A 294 13.04 -21.45 23.85
C HIS A 294 14.05 -20.36 23.48
N SER A 295 13.58 -19.27 22.90
CA SER A 295 14.44 -18.12 22.61
C SER A 295 14.49 -17.13 23.76
N PRO A 296 15.47 -16.20 23.76
CA PRO A 296 15.50 -15.09 24.69
C PRO A 296 14.28 -14.15 24.59
N VAL A 297 13.53 -14.18 23.49
CA VAL A 297 12.27 -13.46 23.38
C VAL A 297 11.18 -14.23 24.13
N VAL A 298 11.12 -14.02 25.44
CA VAL A 298 10.23 -14.74 26.37
C VAL A 298 8.79 -14.28 26.28
N PHE A 299 8.55 -13.13 25.64
CA PHE A 299 7.23 -12.61 25.36
C PHE A 299 7.27 -11.83 24.04
N SER A 300 6.35 -12.16 23.14
CA SER A 300 6.18 -11.48 21.87
C SER A 300 4.69 -11.37 21.56
N ASN A 301 4.21 -10.14 21.39
CA ASN A 301 2.84 -9.87 20.98
C ASN A 301 2.81 -8.55 20.23
N LEU A 302 2.09 -8.50 19.13
CA LEU A 302 2.02 -7.30 18.28
C LEU A 302 1.55 -6.06 19.05
N TYR A 303 0.54 -6.18 19.92
CA TYR A 303 -0.01 -5.05 20.68
C TYR A 303 0.63 -4.85 22.04
N GLN A 304 0.96 -5.95 22.72
CA GLN A 304 1.42 -5.92 24.10
C GLN A 304 2.96 -5.79 24.19
N GLY A 305 3.65 -5.86 23.04
CA GLY A 305 5.09 -5.60 22.98
C GLY A 305 5.97 -6.84 23.11
N GLU A 306 7.22 -6.61 23.52
CA GLU A 306 8.26 -7.66 23.55
C GLU A 306 9.07 -7.59 24.85
N VAL A 307 9.45 -8.77 25.35
CA VAL A 307 10.39 -8.93 26.47
C VAL A 307 11.50 -9.88 26.06
N TYR A 308 12.73 -9.42 26.19
CA TYR A 308 13.93 -10.18 25.94
C TYR A 308 14.65 -10.51 27.26
N ASP A 309 14.92 -11.78 27.53
CA ASP A 309 15.70 -12.22 28.69
C ASP A 309 17.04 -12.87 28.23
N ALA A 310 18.10 -12.12 28.36
CA ALA A 310 19.42 -12.60 27.97
C ALA A 310 19.93 -13.77 28.84
N ASN A 311 19.30 -14.06 30.00
CA ASN A 311 19.72 -15.18 30.84
C ASN A 311 19.48 -16.55 30.20
N ILE A 312 18.59 -16.64 29.23
CA ILE A 312 18.30 -17.89 28.51
C ILE A 312 18.90 -17.92 27.10
N GLU A 313 19.76 -16.98 26.76
CA GLU A 313 20.49 -17.03 25.49
C GLU A 313 21.29 -18.32 25.36
N ILE A 314 21.26 -18.92 24.19
CA ILE A 314 22.14 -20.06 23.82
C ILE A 314 23.25 -19.50 22.91
N PRO A 315 24.44 -19.23 23.47
CA PRO A 315 25.54 -18.64 22.69
C PRO A 315 25.89 -19.52 21.49
N GLY A 316 25.88 -18.90 20.31
CA GLY A 316 26.20 -19.59 19.06
C GLY A 316 25.08 -20.48 18.51
N TRP A 317 23.82 -20.34 18.98
CA TRP A 317 22.68 -21.15 18.53
C TRP A 317 22.46 -21.11 17.01
N SER A 318 22.84 -20.02 16.36
CA SER A 318 22.73 -19.83 14.92
C SER A 318 24.02 -20.12 14.14
N LYS A 319 25.08 -20.64 14.82
CA LYS A 319 26.38 -20.94 14.22
C LYS A 319 26.62 -22.45 14.11
N PRO A 320 27.46 -22.92 13.16
CA PRO A 320 27.86 -24.31 13.10
C PRO A 320 28.76 -24.69 14.31
N GLY A 321 28.74 -25.97 14.67
CA GLY A 321 29.57 -26.55 15.72
C GLY A 321 29.03 -26.41 17.14
N LEU A 322 27.76 -26.00 17.32
CA LEU A 322 27.08 -26.03 18.61
C LEU A 322 26.82 -27.49 19.04
N ASP A 323 27.13 -27.85 20.27
CA ASP A 323 26.61 -29.09 20.86
C ASP A 323 25.13 -28.93 21.15
N ASP A 324 24.28 -29.36 20.23
CA ASP A 324 22.83 -29.29 20.31
C ASP A 324 22.19 -30.61 20.74
N SER A 325 22.94 -31.51 21.30
CA SER A 325 22.47 -32.83 21.73
C SER A 325 21.39 -32.78 22.80
N SER A 326 21.38 -31.71 23.63
CA SER A 326 20.36 -31.45 24.65
C SER A 326 19.11 -30.74 24.17
N LEU A 327 19.12 -30.21 22.94
CA LEU A 327 17.97 -29.50 22.39
C LEU A 327 16.89 -30.47 21.93
N GLY A 328 15.60 -30.00 21.98
CA GLY A 328 14.47 -30.74 21.47
C GLY A 328 14.47 -30.89 19.95
N TYR A 329 13.47 -31.56 19.43
CA TYR A 329 13.22 -31.69 18.00
C TYR A 329 11.89 -31.06 17.61
N ALA A 330 11.88 -30.26 16.55
CA ALA A 330 10.70 -29.65 16.00
C ALA A 330 9.62 -30.69 15.65
N ALA A 331 8.37 -30.30 15.83
CA ALA A 331 7.21 -31.11 15.47
C ALA A 331 6.62 -30.67 14.11
N VAL A 332 6.07 -31.63 13.36
CA VAL A 332 5.27 -31.31 12.18
C VAL A 332 4.01 -30.59 12.64
N LYS A 333 3.66 -29.50 11.93
CA LYS A 333 2.47 -28.71 12.16
C LYS A 333 1.55 -28.79 10.96
N GLU A 334 0.26 -28.61 11.19
CA GLU A 334 -0.72 -28.50 10.11
C GLU A 334 -0.41 -27.29 9.23
N ALA A 335 -0.48 -27.49 7.90
CA ALA A 335 -0.34 -26.41 6.94
C ALA A 335 -1.53 -25.44 7.03
N PRO A 336 -1.34 -24.12 6.82
CA PRO A 336 -2.47 -23.23 6.60
C PRO A 336 -3.25 -23.66 5.37
N GLN A 337 -4.55 -23.32 5.31
CA GLN A 337 -5.41 -23.73 4.18
C GLN A 337 -5.08 -22.98 2.88
N GLY A 338 -4.49 -21.80 2.98
CA GLY A 338 -4.14 -20.99 1.83
C GLY A 338 -3.00 -21.57 0.99
N ARG A 339 -3.08 -21.39 -0.32
CA ARG A 339 -1.97 -21.73 -1.22
C ARG A 339 -0.73 -20.89 -0.87
N LEU A 340 0.44 -21.53 -0.82
CA LEU A 340 1.72 -20.83 -0.77
C LEU A 340 1.96 -20.10 -2.09
N VAL A 341 2.13 -18.79 -2.04
CA VAL A 341 2.39 -17.92 -3.18
C VAL A 341 3.55 -16.99 -2.89
N ALA A 342 4.25 -16.57 -3.93
CA ALA A 342 5.35 -15.63 -3.80
C ALA A 342 4.90 -14.27 -3.24
N ASN A 343 5.65 -13.71 -2.30
CA ASN A 343 5.43 -12.35 -1.85
C ASN A 343 5.92 -11.36 -2.92
N MET A 344 4.99 -10.84 -3.71
CA MET A 344 5.27 -9.84 -4.75
C MET A 344 5.06 -8.39 -4.27
N GLY A 345 4.68 -8.20 -3.01
CA GLY A 345 4.57 -6.89 -2.37
C GLY A 345 5.87 -6.45 -1.68
N PRO A 346 5.98 -5.17 -1.29
CA PRO A 346 7.12 -4.70 -0.51
C PRO A 346 7.09 -5.32 0.88
N THR A 347 8.27 -5.56 1.43
CA THR A 347 8.46 -5.97 2.83
C THR A 347 8.70 -4.75 3.71
N ASP A 348 8.54 -4.91 5.02
CA ASP A 348 8.86 -3.86 5.98
C ASP A 348 10.37 -3.79 6.20
N LYS A 349 10.87 -2.56 6.26
CA LYS A 349 12.29 -2.25 6.49
C LYS A 349 12.43 -1.05 7.42
N VAL A 350 13.64 -0.82 7.91
CA VAL A 350 14.00 0.48 8.47
C VAL A 350 14.01 1.48 7.32
N VAL A 351 13.00 2.36 7.28
CA VAL A 351 12.83 3.35 6.20
C VAL A 351 13.45 4.69 6.53
N GLU A 352 13.66 4.99 7.82
CA GLU A 352 14.30 6.21 8.28
C GLU A 352 14.97 5.99 9.65
N VAL A 353 16.08 6.69 9.89
CA VAL A 353 16.76 6.70 11.19
C VAL A 353 16.82 8.12 11.72
N LEU A 354 16.32 8.34 12.92
CA LEU A 354 16.23 9.65 13.57
C LEU A 354 17.18 9.72 14.76
N ASN A 355 17.95 10.80 14.83
CA ASN A 355 18.73 11.14 16.02
C ASN A 355 17.86 11.93 17.01
N PRO A 356 18.13 11.87 18.31
CA PRO A 356 17.47 12.71 19.30
C PRO A 356 17.61 14.19 18.97
N VAL A 357 16.49 14.92 19.01
CA VAL A 357 16.48 16.41 18.97
C VAL A 357 16.58 16.99 20.36
N SER A 358 16.18 16.23 21.40
CA SER A 358 16.47 16.54 22.80
C SER A 358 16.69 15.27 23.61
N PHE A 359 17.50 15.39 24.66
CA PHE A 359 17.86 14.33 25.57
C PHE A 359 18.03 14.90 26.96
N GLU A 360 17.33 14.36 27.96
CA GLU A 360 17.30 14.87 29.32
C GLU A 360 17.33 13.71 30.33
N LYS A 361 18.14 13.83 31.37
CA LYS A 361 18.06 12.96 32.54
C LYS A 361 17.08 13.56 33.54
N LEU A 362 16.04 12.83 33.89
CA LEU A 362 15.00 13.25 34.83
C LEU A 362 15.43 13.06 36.31
N GLU A 363 14.73 13.71 37.23
CA GLU A 363 15.02 13.66 38.67
C GLU A 363 14.94 12.24 39.25
N ASP A 364 14.09 11.38 38.71
CA ASP A 364 13.95 9.97 39.08
C ASP A 364 15.03 9.05 38.54
N GLY A 365 15.98 9.62 37.79
CA GLY A 365 17.10 8.91 37.17
C GLY A 365 16.81 8.27 35.83
N THR A 366 15.61 8.40 35.29
CA THR A 366 15.25 7.96 33.94
C THR A 366 15.72 8.98 32.88
N PHE A 367 15.65 8.60 31.60
CA PHE A 367 16.08 9.46 30.48
C PHE A 367 14.91 9.69 29.54
N LYS A 368 14.60 10.95 29.28
CA LYS A 368 13.60 11.37 28.27
C LYS A 368 14.30 11.73 26.97
N VAL A 369 13.75 11.26 25.86
CA VAL A 369 14.26 11.49 24.51
C VAL A 369 13.13 11.98 23.61
N ASP A 370 13.34 13.03 22.82
CA ASP A 370 12.42 13.51 21.76
C ASP A 370 13.11 13.35 20.40
N PHE A 371 12.40 12.78 19.42
CA PHE A 371 12.89 12.57 18.05
C PHE A 371 12.30 13.55 17.04
N GLY A 372 11.52 14.55 17.48
CA GLY A 372 11.04 15.69 16.69
C GLY A 372 9.77 15.45 15.91
N LYS A 373 9.40 14.21 15.61
CA LYS A 373 8.15 13.82 14.94
C LYS A 373 7.66 12.45 15.38
N VAL A 374 6.36 12.22 15.20
CA VAL A 374 5.77 10.88 15.41
C VAL A 374 6.27 9.94 14.31
N ILE A 375 6.60 8.72 14.70
CA ILE A 375 6.95 7.61 13.81
C ILE A 375 6.32 6.30 14.29
N SER A 376 6.18 5.34 13.38
CA SER A 376 5.99 3.93 13.67
C SER A 376 7.33 3.20 13.61
N GLY A 377 7.73 2.51 14.68
CA GLY A 377 9.03 1.86 14.78
C GLY A 377 9.47 1.59 16.22
N TRP A 378 10.72 1.83 16.53
CA TRP A 378 11.27 1.62 17.87
C TRP A 378 12.47 2.51 18.19
N VAL A 379 12.74 2.63 19.49
CA VAL A 379 14.03 3.15 19.95
C VAL A 379 15.06 2.03 19.93
N LYS A 380 16.18 2.26 19.29
CA LYS A 380 17.35 1.39 19.30
C LYS A 380 18.42 1.96 20.21
N LEU A 381 18.91 1.12 21.11
CA LEU A 381 20.07 1.42 21.95
C LEU A 381 21.28 0.65 21.41
N ASP A 382 22.41 1.33 21.14
CA ASP A 382 23.59 0.69 20.54
C ASP A 382 24.82 0.83 21.41
N GLY A 383 25.37 -0.33 21.85
CA GLY A 383 26.56 -0.40 22.65
C GLY A 383 26.46 0.30 24.00
N VAL A 384 25.28 0.26 24.65
CA VAL A 384 25.04 0.82 25.98
C VAL A 384 25.61 -0.06 27.08
N ASN A 385 26.22 0.54 28.12
CA ASN A 385 26.80 -0.20 29.24
C ASN A 385 25.73 -0.65 30.23
N VAL A 386 25.72 -1.93 30.56
CA VAL A 386 24.75 -2.53 31.49
C VAL A 386 25.49 -3.35 32.56
N SER A 387 24.81 -3.62 33.67
CA SER A 387 25.24 -4.56 34.70
C SER A 387 24.35 -5.81 34.68
N LYS A 388 24.92 -6.94 35.15
CA LYS A 388 24.15 -8.17 35.32
C LYS A 388 22.92 -7.94 36.22
N GLY A 389 21.75 -8.34 35.71
CA GLY A 389 20.49 -8.21 36.40
C GLY A 389 19.78 -6.86 36.17
N ASP A 390 20.41 -5.91 35.46
CA ASP A 390 19.68 -4.72 35.00
C ASP A 390 18.53 -5.14 34.09
N THR A 391 17.40 -4.41 34.20
CA THR A 391 16.27 -4.55 33.29
C THR A 391 16.02 -3.21 32.62
N LEU A 392 16.49 -3.09 31.38
CA LEU A 392 16.23 -1.90 30.59
C LEU A 392 14.78 -1.90 30.11
N LYS A 393 14.14 -0.74 30.20
CA LYS A 393 12.79 -0.53 29.71
C LYS A 393 12.75 0.72 28.85
N VAL A 394 12.09 0.62 27.73
CA VAL A 394 11.78 1.75 26.85
C VAL A 394 10.27 1.93 26.83
N ASN A 395 9.79 3.03 27.39
CA ASN A 395 8.40 3.43 27.34
C ASN A 395 8.22 4.45 26.22
N HIS A 396 7.66 4.03 25.10
CA HIS A 396 7.35 4.84 23.94
C HIS A 396 6.08 5.66 24.25
N LEU A 397 6.16 6.99 24.19
CA LEU A 397 5.06 7.88 24.57
C LEU A 397 4.17 8.21 23.39
N SER A 398 2.89 7.90 23.55
CA SER A 398 1.82 8.12 22.57
C SER A 398 0.52 8.44 23.33
N GLU A 399 -0.53 8.80 22.63
CA GLU A 399 -1.89 8.98 23.20
C GLU A 399 -2.48 7.67 23.72
N TYR A 400 -1.95 6.53 23.30
CA TYR A 400 -2.29 5.21 23.83
C TYR A 400 -1.12 4.59 24.57
N PRO A 401 -1.39 3.78 25.62
CA PRO A 401 -0.32 3.05 26.31
C PRO A 401 0.45 2.16 25.32
N ALA A 402 1.75 2.31 25.30
CA ALA A 402 2.62 1.42 24.54
C ALA A 402 2.70 0.04 25.19
N GLY A 403 2.90 -1.00 24.40
CA GLY A 403 3.24 -2.32 24.86
C GLY A 403 4.61 -2.36 25.58
N ARG A 404 4.93 -3.50 26.18
CA ARG A 404 6.21 -3.73 26.85
C ARG A 404 7.37 -3.62 25.84
N CYS A 405 8.48 -3.02 26.27
CA CYS A 405 9.76 -3.06 25.57
C CYS A 405 10.83 -3.20 26.65
N GLU A 406 11.15 -4.45 26.99
CA GLU A 406 11.97 -4.76 28.16
C GLU A 406 13.12 -5.70 27.80
N TYR A 407 14.27 -5.46 28.39
CA TYR A 407 15.46 -6.28 28.20
C TYR A 407 16.13 -6.61 29.54
N VAL A 408 16.24 -7.90 29.89
CA VAL A 408 16.89 -8.39 31.08
C VAL A 408 18.35 -8.76 30.75
N CYS A 409 19.32 -8.14 31.44
CA CYS A 409 20.73 -8.30 31.17
C CYS A 409 21.35 -9.48 31.95
N ALA A 410 21.97 -10.42 31.22
CA ALA A 410 22.60 -11.61 31.81
C ALA A 410 24.00 -11.36 32.35
N SER A 411 24.70 -10.33 31.92
CA SER A 411 26.10 -10.04 32.24
C SER A 411 26.40 -8.55 32.22
N ASP A 412 27.52 -8.18 32.87
CA ASP A 412 28.09 -6.85 32.71
C ASP A 412 28.65 -6.70 31.29
N GLY A 413 28.52 -5.52 30.71
CA GLY A 413 29.13 -5.25 29.41
C GLY A 413 28.33 -4.26 28.56
N LYS A 414 28.57 -4.31 27.25
CA LYS A 414 27.85 -3.52 26.25
C LYS A 414 26.81 -4.37 25.57
N VAL A 415 25.60 -3.80 25.41
CA VAL A 415 24.50 -4.43 24.69
C VAL A 415 23.93 -3.49 23.63
N SER A 416 23.42 -4.09 22.55
CA SER A 416 22.65 -3.37 21.53
C SER A 416 21.26 -3.99 21.48
N LEU A 417 20.21 -3.15 21.55
CA LEU A 417 18.84 -3.56 21.79
C LEU A 417 17.90 -2.90 20.80
N ASN A 418 17.06 -3.71 20.18
CA ASN A 418 15.87 -3.30 19.45
C ASN A 418 14.87 -4.48 19.45
N PRO A 419 13.56 -4.22 19.48
CA PRO A 419 12.55 -5.27 19.34
C PRO A 419 12.62 -5.92 17.96
N LYS A 420 12.04 -7.12 17.83
CA LYS A 420 12.11 -7.93 16.61
C LYS A 420 10.75 -8.12 15.94
N PHE A 421 9.67 -8.27 16.73
CA PHE A 421 8.36 -8.72 16.26
C PHE A 421 7.21 -7.80 16.67
N THR A 422 7.49 -6.51 16.90
CA THR A 422 6.50 -5.49 17.16
C THR A 422 7.06 -4.13 16.80
N TRP A 423 6.18 -3.14 16.64
CA TRP A 423 6.52 -1.73 16.52
C TRP A 423 5.76 -0.92 17.56
N TYR A 424 6.19 0.30 17.77
CA TYR A 424 5.58 1.28 18.65
C TYR A 424 5.34 2.57 17.88
N VAL A 425 4.38 3.38 18.32
CA VAL A 425 4.13 4.70 17.75
C VAL A 425 4.51 5.74 18.79
N PHE A 426 5.41 6.64 18.44
CA PHE A 426 5.93 7.61 19.40
C PHE A 426 6.67 8.76 18.71
N ARG A 427 6.74 9.88 19.40
CA ARG A 427 7.69 10.95 19.15
C ARG A 427 8.73 11.01 20.26
N GLU A 428 8.30 10.76 21.49
CA GLU A 428 9.14 10.78 22.69
C GLU A 428 9.19 9.38 23.32
N ALA A 429 10.26 9.12 24.07
CA ALA A 429 10.39 7.89 24.85
C ALA A 429 11.06 8.17 26.20
N ILE A 430 10.71 7.33 27.20
CA ILE A 430 11.38 7.31 28.50
C ILE A 430 12.15 5.99 28.62
N ILE A 431 13.46 6.09 28.85
CA ILE A 431 14.36 4.96 29.03
C ILE A 431 14.73 4.84 30.51
N SER A 432 14.57 3.65 31.07
CA SER A 432 14.83 3.35 32.47
C SER A 432 15.62 2.04 32.65
N GLY A 433 16.07 1.76 33.90
CA GLY A 433 16.82 0.54 34.21
C GLY A 433 18.28 0.59 33.78
N ILE A 434 18.80 1.76 33.45
CA ILE A 434 20.20 2.02 33.12
C ILE A 434 20.69 3.24 33.91
N LYS A 435 21.91 3.21 34.45
CA LYS A 435 22.44 4.28 35.30
C LYS A 435 22.96 5.49 34.53
N ASP A 436 23.67 5.21 33.43
CA ASP A 436 24.27 6.21 32.57
C ASP A 436 23.99 5.89 31.11
N LEU A 437 23.48 6.88 30.38
CA LEU A 437 23.13 6.74 28.99
C LEU A 437 23.63 7.98 28.22
N ASP A 438 24.26 7.72 27.07
CA ASP A 438 24.74 8.76 26.15
C ASP A 438 23.78 8.86 24.97
N ALA A 439 23.36 10.08 24.64
CA ALA A 439 22.46 10.36 23.51
C ALA A 439 23.00 9.81 22.17
N SER A 440 24.33 9.76 21.98
CA SER A 440 24.97 9.20 20.79
C SER A 440 24.77 7.67 20.62
N ARG A 441 24.23 7.01 21.64
CA ARG A 441 23.91 5.59 21.67
C ARG A 441 22.42 5.30 21.40
N ILE A 442 21.66 6.34 21.08
CA ILE A 442 20.20 6.25 20.92
C ILE A 442 19.86 6.75 19.53
N VAL A 443 19.07 5.96 18.83
CA VAL A 443 18.38 6.38 17.61
C VAL A 443 16.96 5.86 17.65
N ALA A 444 16.06 6.51 16.92
CA ALA A 444 14.77 5.90 16.56
C ALA A 444 14.85 5.38 15.13
N GLU A 445 14.47 4.14 14.94
CA GLU A 445 14.32 3.50 13.62
C GLU A 445 12.85 3.48 13.26
N ALA A 446 12.46 4.28 12.25
CA ALA A 446 11.14 4.20 11.66
C ALA A 446 11.09 2.97 10.75
N VAL A 447 10.09 2.15 10.95
CA VAL A 447 9.91 0.88 10.22
C VAL A 447 8.57 0.91 9.51
N GLY A 448 8.52 0.39 8.31
CA GLY A 448 7.31 0.28 7.51
C GLY A 448 7.58 -0.38 6.17
N SER A 449 6.52 -0.65 5.43
CA SER A 449 6.63 -1.23 4.08
C SER A 449 7.48 -0.34 3.18
N ASP A 450 8.44 -0.93 2.47
CA ASP A 450 9.43 -0.22 1.66
C ASP A 450 8.81 0.36 0.36
N VAL A 451 7.84 1.25 0.54
CA VAL A 451 7.14 1.97 -0.53
C VAL A 451 7.80 3.32 -0.73
N LYS A 452 8.56 3.45 -1.81
CA LYS A 452 9.37 4.66 -2.05
C LYS A 452 8.51 5.86 -2.44
N PRO A 453 8.82 7.07 -1.93
CA PRO A 453 8.26 8.30 -2.48
C PRO A 453 8.57 8.39 -3.99
N ASN A 454 7.59 8.79 -4.79
CA ASN A 454 7.76 8.98 -6.23
C ASN A 454 7.25 10.32 -6.74
N ALA A 455 6.90 11.23 -5.82
CA ALA A 455 6.40 12.55 -6.17
C ALA A 455 6.93 13.65 -5.22
N GLU A 456 6.95 14.85 -5.75
CA GLU A 456 7.24 16.09 -5.04
C GLU A 456 6.13 17.10 -5.32
N PHE A 457 5.63 17.73 -4.27
CA PHE A 457 4.65 18.80 -4.34
C PHE A 457 5.20 20.05 -3.65
N ASP A 458 5.04 21.21 -4.28
CA ASP A 458 5.40 22.48 -3.68
C ASP A 458 4.46 23.58 -4.19
N CYS A 459 4.17 24.57 -3.37
CA CYS A 459 3.35 25.69 -3.74
C CYS A 459 3.66 26.94 -2.88
N SER A 460 3.18 28.09 -3.33
CA SER A 460 3.37 29.38 -2.61
C SER A 460 2.60 29.47 -1.28
N ASN A 461 1.73 28.52 -0.96
CA ASN A 461 1.06 28.44 0.35
C ASN A 461 1.76 27.44 1.28
N PRO A 462 2.54 27.91 2.29
CA PRO A 462 3.26 27.00 3.19
C PRO A 462 2.36 26.06 4.00
N LEU A 463 1.10 26.45 4.27
CA LEU A 463 0.15 25.61 4.99
C LEU A 463 -0.17 24.33 4.20
N PHE A 464 -0.37 24.43 2.89
CA PHE A 464 -0.67 23.27 2.04
C PHE A 464 0.50 22.29 1.98
N CYS A 465 1.74 22.81 1.89
CA CYS A 465 2.94 21.96 1.95
C CYS A 465 3.07 21.24 3.31
N GLN A 466 2.69 21.91 4.41
CA GLN A 466 2.69 21.30 5.74
C GLN A 466 1.58 20.25 5.89
N ILE A 467 0.38 20.51 5.39
CA ILE A 467 -0.74 19.53 5.39
C ILE A 467 -0.33 18.26 4.62
N GLU A 468 0.25 18.43 3.43
CA GLU A 468 0.73 17.30 2.62
C GLU A 468 1.79 16.50 3.38
N LYS A 469 2.74 17.18 4.02
CA LYS A 469 3.82 16.55 4.79
C LYS A 469 3.32 15.73 5.98
N ILE A 470 2.39 16.27 6.79
CA ILE A 470 1.86 15.51 7.95
C ILE A 470 1.00 14.33 7.51
N TRP A 471 0.28 14.46 6.39
CA TRP A 471 -0.46 13.34 5.82
C TRP A 471 0.49 12.24 5.32
N ARG A 472 1.55 12.58 4.59
CA ARG A 472 2.55 11.59 4.12
C ARG A 472 3.18 10.83 5.29
N GLN A 473 3.47 11.52 6.39
CA GLN A 473 3.99 10.87 7.60
C GLN A 473 3.00 9.86 8.15
N SER A 474 1.71 10.24 8.32
CA SER A 474 0.68 9.30 8.75
C SER A 474 0.55 8.09 7.81
N GLN A 475 0.62 8.33 6.50
CA GLN A 475 0.49 7.23 5.55
C GLN A 475 1.64 6.23 5.67
N VAL A 476 2.88 6.69 5.78
CA VAL A 476 4.06 5.82 5.93
C VAL A 476 4.01 5.05 7.25
N ASP A 477 3.62 5.71 8.33
CA ASP A 477 3.51 5.09 9.67
C ASP A 477 2.44 3.99 9.73
N ASN A 478 1.47 4.02 8.81
CA ASN A 478 0.37 3.06 8.73
C ASN A 478 0.59 1.91 7.73
N MET A 479 1.72 1.88 7.01
CA MET A 479 1.99 0.85 6.01
C MET A 479 2.91 -0.22 6.60
N HIS A 480 2.33 -1.34 7.07
CA HIS A 480 3.06 -2.48 7.64
C HIS A 480 2.58 -3.81 7.10
N ALA A 481 3.47 -4.78 7.02
CA ALA A 481 3.15 -6.15 6.62
C ALA A 481 2.35 -6.24 5.30
N GLY A 482 2.56 -5.27 4.38
CA GLY A 482 1.94 -5.21 3.06
C GLY A 482 0.47 -4.80 3.06
N VAL A 483 -0.01 -4.12 4.11
CA VAL A 483 -1.34 -3.48 4.21
C VAL A 483 -1.22 -2.09 4.80
N ALA A 484 -2.21 -1.22 4.58
CA ALA A 484 -2.31 0.02 5.33
C ALA A 484 -3.36 -0.13 6.45
N SER A 485 -2.98 0.23 7.67
CA SER A 485 -3.90 0.27 8.80
C SER A 485 -4.62 1.61 8.89
N ASP A 486 -5.69 1.63 9.68
CA ASP A 486 -6.37 2.85 10.12
C ASP A 486 -5.47 3.68 11.03
N CYS A 487 -4.93 3.03 12.08
CA CYS A 487 -3.99 3.62 13.01
C CYS A 487 -2.89 2.61 13.40
N PRO A 488 -1.61 3.07 13.58
CA PRO A 488 -0.49 2.15 13.72
C PRO A 488 -0.22 1.70 15.16
N HIS A 489 -1.03 2.10 16.14
CA HIS A 489 -0.83 1.80 17.56
C HIS A 489 -1.99 1.05 18.21
N ARG A 490 -3.25 1.54 18.09
CA ARG A 490 -4.41 1.00 18.79
C ARG A 490 -4.96 -0.25 18.11
N GLU A 491 -5.33 -0.12 16.84
CA GLU A 491 -6.03 -1.16 16.09
C GLU A 491 -5.11 -1.93 15.17
N ARG A 492 -4.25 -1.23 14.40
CA ARG A 492 -3.33 -1.85 13.43
C ARG A 492 -4.06 -2.71 12.39
N LEU A 493 -5.33 -2.40 12.13
CA LEU A 493 -6.21 -3.19 11.29
C LEU A 493 -6.29 -2.60 9.88
N PRO A 494 -6.30 -3.46 8.84
CA PRO A 494 -6.34 -3.03 7.45
C PRO A 494 -7.76 -2.67 7.01
N TYR A 495 -8.32 -1.58 7.56
CA TYR A 495 -9.65 -1.12 7.21
C TYR A 495 -9.73 -0.73 5.74
N THR A 496 -10.68 -1.35 5.03
CA THR A 496 -10.82 -1.18 3.58
C THR A 496 -11.37 0.19 3.19
N GLY A 497 -12.19 0.80 4.04
CA GLY A 497 -12.69 2.17 3.84
C GLY A 497 -11.56 3.19 3.88
N ASP A 498 -10.68 3.11 4.87
CA ASP A 498 -9.48 3.93 4.97
C ASP A 498 -8.57 3.72 3.76
N GLY A 499 -8.37 2.44 3.40
CA GLY A 499 -7.53 2.05 2.27
C GLY A 499 -8.02 2.59 0.94
N GLU A 500 -9.31 2.47 0.64
CA GLU A 500 -9.88 2.93 -0.63
C GLU A 500 -9.92 4.45 -0.73
N VAL A 501 -10.29 5.12 0.36
CA VAL A 501 -10.41 6.58 0.41
C VAL A 501 -9.04 7.25 0.24
N ALA A 502 -8.00 6.75 0.91
CA ALA A 502 -6.65 7.28 0.83
C ALA A 502 -5.92 6.92 -0.48
N MET A 503 -6.32 5.83 -1.17
CA MET A 503 -5.59 5.28 -2.31
C MET A 503 -5.21 6.29 -3.39
N PRO A 504 -6.08 7.19 -3.88
CA PRO A 504 -5.69 8.15 -4.91
C PRO A 504 -4.53 9.04 -4.50
N MET A 505 -4.51 9.45 -3.22
CA MET A 505 -3.44 10.26 -2.66
C MET A 505 -2.15 9.45 -2.52
N VAL A 506 -2.24 8.17 -2.11
CA VAL A 506 -1.08 7.26 -2.01
C VAL A 506 -0.48 7.03 -3.39
N LEU A 507 -1.30 6.71 -4.40
CA LEU A 507 -0.83 6.48 -5.78
C LEU A 507 -0.21 7.74 -6.42
N ALA A 508 -0.66 8.93 -5.99
CA ALA A 508 -0.08 10.18 -6.45
C ALA A 508 1.32 10.45 -5.85
N ASN A 509 1.61 9.92 -4.65
CA ASN A 509 2.80 10.25 -3.86
C ASN A 509 3.86 9.16 -3.81
N PHE A 510 3.48 7.90 -3.97
CA PHE A 510 4.35 6.77 -3.71
C PHE A 510 4.38 5.78 -4.89
N ASP A 511 5.47 5.06 -5.02
CA ASP A 511 5.59 3.90 -5.92
C ASP A 511 4.92 2.67 -5.28
N ALA A 512 3.60 2.74 -5.19
CA ALA A 512 2.78 1.81 -4.42
C ALA A 512 2.10 0.71 -5.27
N ALA A 513 2.55 0.51 -6.51
CA ALA A 513 1.91 -0.46 -7.39
C ALA A 513 1.94 -1.89 -6.84
N SER A 514 3.12 -2.39 -6.43
CA SER A 514 3.25 -3.74 -5.84
C SER A 514 2.50 -3.87 -4.50
N PHE A 515 2.48 -2.81 -3.70
CA PHE A 515 1.74 -2.77 -2.44
C PHE A 515 0.23 -2.94 -2.66
N TYR A 516 -0.37 -2.12 -3.53
CA TYR A 516 -1.80 -2.23 -3.82
C TYR A 516 -2.18 -3.46 -4.63
N ASN A 517 -1.30 -3.95 -5.53
CA ASN A 517 -1.53 -5.23 -6.20
C ASN A 517 -1.70 -6.37 -5.19
N LYS A 518 -0.83 -6.41 -4.16
CA LYS A 518 -0.94 -7.37 -3.04
C LYS A 518 -2.24 -7.15 -2.27
N TRP A 519 -2.56 -5.91 -1.88
CA TRP A 519 -3.71 -5.60 -1.02
C TRP A 519 -5.05 -5.79 -1.73
N ILE A 520 -5.17 -5.44 -3.02
CA ILE A 520 -6.35 -5.79 -3.84
C ILE A 520 -6.56 -7.31 -3.86
N GLY A 521 -5.48 -8.08 -3.93
CA GLY A 521 -5.53 -9.53 -3.80
C GLY A 521 -6.06 -9.99 -2.43
N ASP A 522 -5.76 -9.27 -1.34
CA ASP A 522 -6.30 -9.56 -0.01
C ASP A 522 -7.79 -9.22 0.08
N VAL A 523 -8.21 -8.07 -0.46
CA VAL A 523 -9.64 -7.70 -0.51
C VAL A 523 -10.46 -8.76 -1.27
N LYS A 524 -9.91 -9.28 -2.38
CA LYS A 524 -10.51 -10.43 -3.10
C LYS A 524 -10.57 -11.68 -2.23
N GLY A 525 -9.46 -12.04 -1.57
CA GLY A 525 -9.38 -13.21 -0.68
C GLY A 525 -10.30 -13.08 0.54
N SER A 526 -10.55 -11.86 0.99
CA SER A 526 -11.45 -11.56 2.11
C SER A 526 -12.93 -11.57 1.76
N GLN A 527 -13.30 -11.62 0.50
CA GLN A 527 -14.70 -11.66 0.09
C GLN A 527 -15.37 -12.96 0.52
N ASN A 528 -16.54 -12.86 1.15
CA ASN A 528 -17.27 -14.06 1.63
C ASN A 528 -17.71 -14.92 0.45
N PRO A 529 -17.35 -16.23 0.44
CA PRO A 529 -17.62 -17.13 -0.69
C PRO A 529 -19.08 -17.49 -0.89
N GLU A 530 -19.94 -17.25 0.10
CA GLU A 530 -21.37 -17.60 0.00
C GLU A 530 -22.24 -16.41 -0.37
N SER A 531 -21.95 -15.22 0.15
CA SER A 531 -22.80 -14.04 0.01
C SER A 531 -22.27 -12.99 -0.95
N GLY A 532 -20.99 -12.99 -1.27
CA GLY A 532 -20.34 -11.89 -1.98
C GLY A 532 -19.98 -10.69 -1.09
N TYR A 533 -20.26 -10.77 0.20
CA TYR A 533 -19.94 -9.76 1.19
C TYR A 533 -18.43 -9.50 1.29
N VAL A 534 -18.05 -8.23 1.41
CA VAL A 534 -16.68 -7.80 1.66
C VAL A 534 -16.61 -7.15 3.04
N PRO A 535 -15.72 -7.60 3.96
CA PRO A 535 -15.62 -7.06 5.30
C PRO A 535 -15.00 -5.66 5.34
N ASN A 536 -15.15 -4.97 6.49
CA ASN A 536 -14.49 -3.67 6.71
C ASN A 536 -12.96 -3.77 6.76
N GLY A 537 -12.41 -4.91 7.13
CA GLY A 537 -10.97 -5.18 7.17
C GLY A 537 -10.56 -6.28 6.19
N ALA A 538 -9.48 -6.07 5.43
CA ALA A 538 -8.93 -7.05 4.51
C ALA A 538 -7.38 -6.99 4.51
N PRO A 539 -6.67 -8.06 4.87
CA PRO A 539 -7.19 -9.40 5.23
C PRO A 539 -8.19 -9.33 6.38
N TRP A 540 -9.12 -10.30 6.41
CA TRP A 540 -10.27 -10.25 7.29
C TRP A 540 -9.91 -10.35 8.78
N GLU A 541 -10.55 -9.46 9.57
CA GLU A 541 -10.48 -9.49 11.02
C GLU A 541 -11.87 -9.81 11.60
N PRO A 542 -11.97 -10.73 12.57
CA PRO A 542 -13.26 -11.20 13.09
C PRO A 542 -14.17 -10.13 13.66
N CYS A 543 -13.60 -9.03 14.17
CA CYS A 543 -14.34 -7.93 14.76
C CYS A 543 -14.83 -6.89 13.74
N CYS A 544 -14.33 -6.95 12.51
CA CYS A 544 -14.64 -5.96 11.49
C CYS A 544 -15.87 -6.39 10.69
N GLY A 545 -17.02 -5.81 11.05
CA GLY A 545 -18.25 -5.91 10.25
C GLY A 545 -18.07 -5.36 8.84
N GLY A 546 -19.10 -5.36 8.03
CA GLY A 546 -19.06 -4.87 6.66
C GLY A 546 -20.10 -3.80 6.42
N GLY A 547 -19.64 -2.59 6.20
CA GLY A 547 -20.48 -1.51 5.68
C GLY A 547 -20.37 -1.42 4.17
N PRO A 548 -21.41 -0.91 3.51
CA PRO A 548 -21.37 -0.71 2.07
C PRO A 548 -20.20 0.16 1.59
N ALA A 549 -19.86 1.22 2.31
CA ALA A 549 -18.75 2.10 1.96
C ALA A 549 -17.40 1.36 2.01
N TRP A 550 -17.12 0.61 3.08
CA TRP A 550 -15.89 -0.16 3.23
C TRP A 550 -15.81 -1.33 2.24
N GLY A 551 -16.93 -2.05 2.03
CA GLY A 551 -16.99 -3.13 1.05
C GLY A 551 -16.79 -2.65 -0.39
N ALA A 552 -17.06 -1.40 -0.68
CA ALA A 552 -16.83 -0.79 -1.99
C ALA A 552 -15.37 -0.85 -2.44
N ALA A 553 -14.42 -1.08 -1.55
CA ALA A 553 -13.00 -1.24 -1.87
C ALA A 553 -12.75 -2.28 -2.97
N ILE A 554 -13.57 -3.34 -3.05
CA ILE A 554 -13.49 -4.37 -4.10
C ILE A 554 -13.77 -3.80 -5.51
N CYS A 555 -14.47 -2.69 -5.61
CA CYS A 555 -14.75 -1.96 -6.85
C CYS A 555 -13.77 -0.79 -7.03
N VAL A 556 -13.63 0.05 -5.99
CA VAL A 556 -12.91 1.32 -6.06
C VAL A 556 -11.40 1.11 -6.24
N MET A 557 -10.78 0.24 -5.42
CA MET A 557 -9.33 0.06 -5.47
C MET A 557 -8.82 -0.47 -6.83
N PRO A 558 -9.41 -1.50 -7.45
CA PRO A 558 -9.00 -1.94 -8.78
C PRO A 558 -9.20 -0.88 -9.86
N TRP A 559 -10.26 -0.07 -9.75
CA TRP A 559 -10.55 1.00 -10.70
C TRP A 559 -9.53 2.14 -10.61
N GLU A 560 -9.20 2.61 -9.40
CA GLU A 560 -8.16 3.63 -9.18
C GLU A 560 -6.78 3.11 -9.61
N PHE A 561 -6.50 1.82 -9.36
CA PHE A 561 -5.28 1.17 -9.82
C PHE A 561 -5.19 1.16 -11.35
N TYR A 562 -6.28 0.78 -12.03
CA TYR A 562 -6.36 0.79 -13.48
C TYR A 562 -6.16 2.20 -14.06
N ASN A 563 -6.81 3.21 -13.47
CA ASN A 563 -6.63 4.61 -13.89
C ASN A 563 -5.16 5.05 -13.80
N ARG A 564 -4.45 4.62 -12.76
CA ARG A 564 -3.04 5.01 -12.53
C ARG A 564 -2.05 4.24 -13.39
N TYR A 565 -2.27 2.93 -13.59
CA TYR A 565 -1.29 2.03 -14.20
C TYR A 565 -1.74 1.42 -15.53
N GLY A 566 -3.01 1.51 -15.90
CA GLY A 566 -3.54 0.93 -17.13
C GLY A 566 -3.60 -0.61 -17.14
N ASP A 567 -3.50 -1.26 -15.97
CA ASP A 567 -3.46 -2.72 -15.86
C ASP A 567 -4.83 -3.35 -16.06
N LYS A 568 -5.09 -3.81 -17.29
CA LYS A 568 -6.32 -4.51 -17.67
C LYS A 568 -6.42 -5.91 -17.09
N ASP A 569 -5.30 -6.60 -16.84
CA ASP A 569 -5.30 -7.97 -16.34
C ASP A 569 -5.74 -8.00 -14.87
N LEU A 570 -5.18 -7.08 -14.05
CA LEU A 570 -5.66 -6.91 -12.69
C LEU A 570 -7.15 -6.56 -12.66
N LEU A 571 -7.57 -5.59 -13.47
CA LEU A 571 -8.97 -5.16 -13.54
C LEU A 571 -9.89 -6.31 -13.97
N ALA A 572 -9.49 -7.11 -14.95
CA ALA A 572 -10.23 -8.29 -15.41
C ALA A 572 -10.41 -9.32 -14.29
N SER A 573 -9.35 -9.53 -13.49
CA SER A 573 -9.42 -10.45 -12.33
C SER A 573 -10.37 -10.00 -11.22
N CYS A 574 -10.82 -8.74 -11.25
CA CYS A 574 -11.71 -8.14 -10.25
C CYS A 574 -13.18 -8.05 -10.71
N LEU A 575 -13.50 -8.24 -11.99
CA LEU A 575 -14.87 -8.09 -12.48
C LEU A 575 -15.83 -9.13 -11.83
N GLY A 576 -15.40 -10.38 -11.68
CA GLY A 576 -16.17 -11.42 -10.99
C GLY A 576 -16.47 -11.04 -9.52
N PRO A 577 -15.44 -10.70 -8.72
CA PRO A 577 -15.60 -10.14 -7.38
C PRO A 577 -16.52 -8.92 -7.29
N MET A 578 -16.39 -7.94 -8.19
CA MET A 578 -17.28 -6.76 -8.26
C MET A 578 -18.75 -7.17 -8.47
N LYS A 579 -19.00 -8.06 -9.41
CA LYS A 579 -20.35 -8.60 -9.69
C LYS A 579 -20.92 -9.34 -8.47
N ALA A 580 -20.10 -10.12 -7.76
CA ALA A 580 -20.51 -10.80 -6.55
C ALA A 580 -20.91 -9.80 -5.46
N PHE A 581 -20.12 -8.75 -5.24
CA PHE A 581 -20.42 -7.69 -4.29
C PHE A 581 -21.69 -6.92 -4.68
N MET A 582 -21.90 -6.63 -5.96
CA MET A 582 -23.12 -5.97 -6.44
C MET A 582 -24.37 -6.84 -6.19
N ARG A 583 -24.29 -8.18 -6.38
CA ARG A 583 -25.41 -9.07 -6.04
C ARG A 583 -25.67 -9.10 -4.53
N PHE A 584 -24.62 -9.05 -3.72
CA PHE A 584 -24.77 -8.88 -2.28
C PHE A 584 -25.48 -7.56 -1.96
N TYR A 585 -25.07 -6.47 -2.57
CA TYR A 585 -25.66 -5.15 -2.39
C TYR A 585 -27.14 -5.11 -2.78
N ASP A 586 -27.52 -5.78 -3.86
CA ASP A 586 -28.90 -5.90 -4.32
C ASP A 586 -29.85 -6.48 -3.25
N THR A 587 -29.35 -7.30 -2.32
CA THR A 587 -30.15 -7.86 -1.20
C THR A 587 -30.61 -6.80 -0.20
N TRP A 588 -30.01 -5.60 -0.24
CA TRP A 588 -30.27 -4.46 0.64
C TRP A 588 -31.04 -3.34 -0.07
N ARG A 589 -31.37 -3.56 -1.33
CA ARG A 589 -32.19 -2.62 -2.10
C ARG A 589 -33.58 -2.54 -1.52
N THR A 590 -34.08 -1.31 -1.38
CA THR A 590 -35.44 -0.99 -0.94
C THR A 590 -36.41 -0.90 -2.12
N GLU A 591 -37.72 -0.82 -1.86
CA GLU A 591 -38.74 -0.76 -2.90
C GLU A 591 -38.64 0.51 -3.77
N ASP A 592 -38.18 1.61 -3.19
CA ASP A 592 -37.98 2.87 -3.92
C ASP A 592 -36.68 2.93 -4.72
N GLY A 593 -35.86 1.87 -4.62
CA GLY A 593 -34.61 1.71 -5.35
C GLY A 593 -33.35 2.23 -4.66
N THR A 594 -33.48 2.76 -3.44
CA THR A 594 -32.35 3.14 -2.59
C THR A 594 -31.75 1.92 -1.87
N SER A 595 -30.80 2.11 -0.99
CA SER A 595 -30.20 1.05 -0.18
C SER A 595 -30.40 1.30 1.30
N SER A 596 -30.75 0.25 2.05
CA SER A 596 -30.89 0.29 3.51
C SER A 596 -30.24 -0.92 4.15
N PHE A 597 -29.36 -0.71 5.12
CA PHE A 597 -28.49 -1.75 5.70
C PHE A 597 -28.86 -2.03 7.17
N HIS A 598 -30.10 -2.50 7.40
CA HIS A 598 -30.64 -2.65 8.75
C HIS A 598 -30.99 -4.12 9.15
N LYS A 599 -30.62 -5.11 8.33
CA LYS A 599 -30.89 -6.50 8.67
C LYS A 599 -29.89 -7.02 9.72
N PRO A 600 -30.34 -7.76 10.73
CA PRO A 600 -29.43 -8.40 11.67
C PRO A 600 -28.66 -9.54 11.00
N THR A 601 -27.49 -9.87 11.57
CA THR A 601 -26.79 -11.12 11.26
C THR A 601 -27.64 -12.34 11.65
N PRO A 602 -27.32 -13.55 11.15
CA PRO A 602 -27.97 -14.78 11.61
C PRO A 602 -27.88 -15.02 13.12
N GLN A 603 -26.87 -14.46 13.77
CA GLN A 603 -26.68 -14.52 15.22
C GLN A 603 -27.48 -13.44 15.96
N GLY A 604 -28.25 -12.63 15.24
CA GLY A 604 -29.09 -11.58 15.82
C GLY A 604 -28.36 -10.25 16.10
N THR A 605 -27.08 -10.15 15.75
CA THR A 605 -26.34 -8.89 15.88
C THR A 605 -26.76 -7.95 14.75
N PRO A 606 -27.20 -6.73 15.04
CA PRO A 606 -27.57 -5.78 14.02
C PRO A 606 -26.36 -5.40 13.16
N LEU A 607 -26.46 -5.54 11.84
CA LEU A 607 -25.37 -5.15 10.91
C LEU A 607 -25.07 -3.64 10.94
N TYR A 608 -26.06 -2.82 11.20
CA TYR A 608 -25.84 -1.38 11.34
C TYR A 608 -24.82 -1.02 12.43
N TRP A 609 -24.58 -1.90 13.39
CA TRP A 609 -23.55 -1.71 14.41
C TRP A 609 -22.13 -1.73 13.83
N TYR A 610 -21.93 -2.43 12.71
CA TYR A 610 -20.68 -2.46 11.98
C TYR A 610 -20.66 -1.49 10.80
N ASN A 611 -21.69 -0.68 10.68
CA ASN A 611 -21.92 0.19 9.55
C ASN A 611 -21.57 1.59 9.99
N LEU A 612 -20.40 2.06 9.65
CA LEU A 612 -19.84 3.29 10.19
C LEU A 612 -20.40 4.55 9.50
N GLY A 613 -21.12 4.40 8.39
CA GLY A 613 -21.65 5.55 7.65
C GLY A 613 -20.53 6.45 7.15
N ASP A 614 -20.67 7.76 7.36
CA ASP A 614 -19.59 8.74 7.16
C ASP A 614 -18.93 9.03 8.52
N TRP A 615 -17.71 8.53 8.75
CA TRP A 615 -17.06 8.53 10.04
C TRP A 615 -16.31 9.85 10.35
N ALA A 616 -16.14 10.14 11.66
CA ALA A 616 -15.32 11.24 12.18
C ALA A 616 -15.70 12.65 11.69
N PRO A 617 -16.98 13.05 11.69
CA PRO A 617 -17.37 14.40 11.30
C PRO A 617 -17.09 15.39 12.44
N ALA A 618 -16.83 16.65 12.08
CA ALA A 618 -16.68 17.72 13.06
C ALA A 618 -18.01 18.19 13.68
N PHE A 619 -19.12 18.11 12.95
CA PHE A 619 -20.39 18.71 13.35
C PHE A 619 -21.56 17.73 13.36
N GLY A 620 -21.71 16.92 12.32
CA GLY A 620 -22.82 16.00 12.20
C GLY A 620 -22.66 15.06 11.01
N LEU A 621 -23.57 14.10 10.88
CA LEU A 621 -23.54 13.05 9.88
C LEU A 621 -24.71 13.17 8.90
N PRO A 622 -24.55 12.82 7.62
CA PRO A 622 -25.67 12.61 6.72
C PRO A 622 -26.47 11.37 7.17
N LYS A 623 -27.63 11.17 6.54
CA LYS A 623 -28.37 9.91 6.75
C LYS A 623 -27.56 8.74 6.18
N ASP A 624 -27.44 7.66 6.94
CA ASP A 624 -26.67 6.47 6.54
C ASP A 624 -27.16 5.90 5.20
N GLU A 625 -28.47 5.83 4.99
CA GLU A 625 -29.06 5.33 3.75
C GLU A 625 -28.67 6.16 2.52
N LEU A 626 -28.44 7.46 2.71
CA LEU A 626 -27.94 8.32 1.63
C LEU A 626 -26.52 7.91 1.24
N VAL A 627 -25.63 7.72 2.22
CA VAL A 627 -24.26 7.27 1.99
C VAL A 627 -24.25 5.90 1.32
N TYR A 628 -25.07 4.97 1.82
CA TYR A 628 -25.13 3.61 1.26
C TYR A 628 -25.67 3.60 -0.17
N THR A 629 -26.66 4.43 -0.48
CA THR A 629 -27.21 4.57 -1.84
C THR A 629 -26.18 5.17 -2.78
N PHE A 630 -25.38 6.12 -2.32
CA PHE A 630 -24.25 6.66 -3.08
C PHE A 630 -23.23 5.59 -3.44
N PHE A 631 -22.79 4.78 -2.47
CA PHE A 631 -21.82 3.70 -2.74
C PHE A 631 -22.42 2.56 -3.57
N TYR A 632 -23.72 2.28 -3.45
CA TYR A 632 -24.40 1.35 -4.32
C TYR A 632 -24.35 1.81 -5.77
N TRP A 633 -24.58 3.11 -6.02
CA TRP A 633 -24.40 3.72 -7.33
C TRP A 633 -22.96 3.67 -7.80
N LEU A 634 -21.99 4.07 -6.96
CA LEU A 634 -20.58 4.13 -7.30
C LEU A 634 -20.04 2.76 -7.75
N CYS A 635 -20.38 1.71 -6.99
CA CYS A 635 -19.99 0.35 -7.34
C CYS A 635 -20.64 -0.14 -8.64
N ALA A 636 -21.90 0.21 -8.90
CA ALA A 636 -22.57 -0.12 -10.15
C ALA A 636 -21.92 0.59 -11.34
N ASP A 637 -21.62 1.88 -11.21
CA ASP A 637 -20.97 2.71 -12.23
C ASP A 637 -19.55 2.18 -12.55
N ILE A 638 -18.75 1.89 -11.51
CA ILE A 638 -17.42 1.31 -11.69
C ILE A 638 -17.50 -0.07 -12.35
N THR A 639 -18.45 -0.92 -11.96
CA THR A 639 -18.63 -2.25 -12.57
C THR A 639 -18.99 -2.13 -14.05
N ALA A 640 -19.87 -1.17 -14.41
CA ALA A 640 -20.20 -0.88 -15.79
C ALA A 640 -18.98 -0.42 -16.61
N LYS A 641 -18.22 0.54 -16.06
CA LYS A 641 -16.98 1.04 -16.68
C LYS A 641 -15.94 -0.05 -16.86
N THR A 642 -15.76 -0.89 -15.84
CA THR A 642 -14.86 -2.04 -15.87
C THR A 642 -15.26 -3.02 -16.97
N ALA A 643 -16.53 -3.40 -17.05
CA ALA A 643 -17.05 -4.29 -18.10
C ALA A 643 -16.83 -3.71 -19.50
N LYS A 644 -17.06 -2.39 -19.67
CA LYS A 644 -16.82 -1.69 -20.95
C LYS A 644 -15.34 -1.75 -21.37
N VAL A 645 -14.41 -1.49 -20.45
CA VAL A 645 -12.96 -1.57 -20.69
C VAL A 645 -12.55 -2.97 -21.12
N LEU A 646 -13.19 -3.99 -20.57
CA LEU A 646 -12.92 -5.40 -20.88
C LEU A 646 -13.68 -5.91 -22.12
N GLY A 647 -14.54 -5.11 -22.74
CA GLY A 647 -15.31 -5.48 -23.91
C GLY A 647 -16.55 -6.35 -23.62
N ASP A 648 -16.96 -6.46 -22.36
CA ASP A 648 -18.23 -7.13 -22.00
C ASP A 648 -19.40 -6.12 -22.09
N GLU A 649 -19.82 -5.86 -23.32
CA GLU A 649 -20.88 -4.88 -23.62
C GLU A 649 -22.20 -5.19 -22.92
N LYS A 650 -22.53 -6.48 -22.74
CA LYS A 650 -23.75 -6.90 -22.05
C LYS A 650 -23.70 -6.53 -20.58
N CYS A 651 -22.63 -6.87 -19.91
CA CYS A 651 -22.41 -6.52 -18.50
C CYS A 651 -22.34 -4.99 -18.33
N ALA A 652 -21.66 -4.29 -19.22
CA ALA A 652 -21.58 -2.83 -19.22
C ALA A 652 -22.96 -2.18 -19.31
N ALA A 653 -23.82 -2.63 -20.24
CA ALA A 653 -25.18 -2.11 -20.37
C ALA A 653 -26.04 -2.41 -19.13
N GLU A 654 -25.98 -3.62 -18.59
CA GLU A 654 -26.73 -4.03 -17.39
C GLU A 654 -26.40 -3.15 -16.18
N TYR A 655 -25.10 -2.94 -15.89
CA TYR A 655 -24.69 -2.15 -14.75
C TYR A 655 -24.79 -0.65 -14.97
N SER A 656 -24.73 -0.16 -16.20
CA SER A 656 -25.03 1.23 -16.54
C SER A 656 -26.51 1.56 -16.28
N GLU A 657 -27.44 0.70 -16.73
CA GLU A 657 -28.88 0.85 -16.45
C GLU A 657 -29.15 0.79 -14.93
N LYS A 658 -28.47 -0.11 -14.21
CA LYS A 658 -28.55 -0.18 -12.74
C LYS A 658 -28.06 1.12 -12.08
N ALA A 659 -26.93 1.66 -12.48
CA ALA A 659 -26.39 2.90 -11.95
C ALA A 659 -27.33 4.08 -12.20
N ASP A 660 -27.86 4.20 -13.41
CA ASP A 660 -28.85 5.23 -13.75
C ASP A 660 -30.12 5.11 -12.88
N GLY A 661 -30.63 3.88 -12.70
CA GLY A 661 -31.79 3.63 -11.84
C GLY A 661 -31.56 3.98 -10.37
N ILE A 662 -30.36 3.72 -9.84
CA ILE A 662 -29.98 4.08 -8.46
C ILE A 662 -29.86 5.61 -8.34
N ARG A 663 -29.22 6.29 -9.29
CA ARG A 663 -29.11 7.75 -9.32
C ARG A 663 -30.49 8.41 -9.35
N ASP A 664 -31.41 7.89 -10.15
CA ASP A 664 -32.78 8.40 -10.21
C ASP A 664 -33.52 8.17 -8.89
N ALA A 665 -33.33 7.03 -8.24
CA ALA A 665 -33.88 6.75 -6.91
C ALA A 665 -33.33 7.73 -5.87
N PHE A 666 -31.99 7.94 -5.85
CA PHE A 666 -31.32 8.90 -4.98
C PHE A 666 -31.90 10.31 -5.15
N ASN A 667 -32.01 10.76 -6.41
CA ASN A 667 -32.56 12.07 -6.74
C ASN A 667 -34.04 12.26 -6.35
N ARG A 668 -34.81 11.17 -6.29
CA ARG A 668 -36.24 11.24 -5.84
C ARG A 668 -36.34 11.21 -4.32
N SER A 669 -35.55 10.34 -3.66
CA SER A 669 -35.77 10.03 -2.24
C SER A 669 -35.09 11.01 -1.29
N TYR A 670 -33.99 11.65 -1.73
CA TYR A 670 -33.18 12.50 -0.83
C TYR A 670 -33.26 14.02 -1.15
N TYR A 671 -33.78 14.42 -2.29
CA TYR A 671 -33.94 15.85 -2.60
C TYR A 671 -35.12 16.49 -1.87
N ASP A 672 -34.80 17.52 -1.08
CA ASP A 672 -35.82 18.39 -0.48
C ASP A 672 -36.05 19.62 -1.37
N PRO A 673 -37.22 19.77 -2.01
CA PRO A 673 -37.48 20.89 -2.91
C PRO A 673 -37.68 22.25 -2.19
N GLU A 674 -38.01 22.24 -0.90
CA GLU A 674 -38.15 23.48 -0.10
C GLU A 674 -36.79 23.99 0.32
N ALA A 675 -35.94 23.10 0.80
CA ALA A 675 -34.54 23.39 1.16
C ALA A 675 -33.63 23.51 -0.05
N LYS A 676 -34.05 23.03 -1.25
CA LYS A 676 -33.20 22.90 -2.46
C LYS A 676 -31.90 22.13 -2.22
N SER A 677 -32.00 21.05 -1.50
CA SER A 677 -30.86 20.37 -0.88
C SER A 677 -31.07 18.86 -0.83
N TYR A 678 -29.93 18.10 -0.82
CA TYR A 678 -29.90 16.67 -0.47
C TYR A 678 -29.50 16.46 0.99
N GLY A 679 -29.41 17.53 1.76
CA GLY A 679 -29.02 17.55 3.16
C GLY A 679 -27.56 18.00 3.37
N ASP A 680 -27.30 18.43 4.59
CA ASP A 680 -25.97 18.85 5.08
C ASP A 680 -25.02 17.66 5.23
N PHE A 681 -23.79 17.96 5.64
CA PHE A 681 -22.77 16.98 6.03
C PHE A 681 -22.35 16.01 4.90
N GLY A 682 -22.34 16.47 3.67
CA GLY A 682 -21.94 15.69 2.51
C GLY A 682 -23.10 15.28 1.59
N GLY A 683 -24.36 15.40 1.98
CA GLY A 683 -25.50 15.06 1.12
C GLY A 683 -25.46 15.77 -0.23
N ASN A 684 -25.21 17.10 -0.22
CA ASN A 684 -25.04 17.88 -1.44
C ASN A 684 -23.76 17.54 -2.21
N VAL A 685 -22.70 17.15 -1.54
CA VAL A 685 -21.43 16.70 -2.18
C VAL A 685 -21.64 15.40 -2.96
N TYR A 686 -22.26 14.39 -2.33
CA TYR A 686 -22.58 13.12 -2.98
C TYR A 686 -23.51 13.31 -4.18
N ALA A 687 -24.52 14.14 -4.03
CA ALA A 687 -25.47 14.45 -5.10
C ALA A 687 -24.78 15.10 -6.32
N LEU A 688 -23.97 16.13 -6.10
CA LEU A 688 -23.24 16.81 -7.18
C LEU A 688 -22.20 15.89 -7.86
N TYR A 689 -21.53 15.02 -7.09
CA TYR A 689 -20.57 14.04 -7.62
C TYR A 689 -21.28 12.98 -8.49
N MET A 690 -22.41 12.46 -8.03
CA MET A 690 -23.23 11.48 -8.76
C MET A 690 -23.90 12.08 -10.00
N GLY A 691 -24.23 13.36 -9.95
CA GLY A 691 -24.97 14.09 -10.96
C GLY A 691 -26.42 14.33 -10.57
N VAL A 692 -26.78 15.61 -10.46
CA VAL A 692 -28.15 16.08 -10.19
C VAL A 692 -28.85 16.49 -11.50
N PRO A 693 -30.22 16.46 -11.55
CA PRO A 693 -30.96 17.01 -12.66
C PRO A 693 -30.56 18.47 -12.93
N GLN A 694 -30.47 18.85 -14.22
CA GLN A 694 -29.97 20.15 -14.65
C GLN A 694 -30.74 21.33 -14.03
N GLU A 695 -32.04 21.18 -13.84
CA GLU A 695 -32.90 22.18 -13.22
C GLU A 695 -32.64 22.40 -11.73
N ARG A 696 -31.92 21.48 -11.05
CA ARG A 696 -31.56 21.58 -9.64
C ARG A 696 -30.12 22.03 -9.42
N LEU A 697 -29.29 21.96 -10.45
CA LEU A 697 -27.85 22.11 -10.34
C LEU A 697 -27.43 23.42 -9.66
N GLU A 698 -27.96 24.55 -10.11
CA GLU A 698 -27.63 25.86 -9.55
C GLU A 698 -28.15 26.05 -8.12
N ASP A 699 -29.33 25.52 -7.82
CA ASP A 699 -29.91 25.56 -6.47
C ASP A 699 -29.04 24.76 -5.49
N VAL A 700 -28.62 23.54 -5.85
CA VAL A 700 -27.79 22.69 -5.00
C VAL A 700 -26.38 23.28 -4.81
N ARG A 701 -25.80 23.88 -5.86
CA ARG A 701 -24.51 24.59 -5.76
C ARG A 701 -24.61 25.77 -4.79
N ALA A 702 -25.65 26.58 -4.92
CA ALA A 702 -25.86 27.74 -4.05
C ALA A 702 -26.06 27.30 -2.59
N THR A 703 -26.86 26.23 -2.37
CA THR A 703 -27.09 25.66 -1.04
C THR A 703 -25.82 25.11 -0.41
N LEU A 704 -24.97 24.34 -1.17
CA LEU A 704 -23.70 23.82 -0.67
C LEU A 704 -22.74 24.98 -0.34
N ARG A 705 -22.67 26.02 -1.16
CA ARG A 705 -21.87 27.20 -0.87
C ARG A 705 -22.31 27.90 0.42
N GLU A 706 -23.63 28.15 0.60
CA GLU A 706 -24.15 28.73 1.81
C GLU A 706 -23.95 27.83 3.04
N GLU A 707 -24.10 26.53 2.88
CA GLU A 707 -23.80 25.56 3.92
C GLU A 707 -22.34 25.72 4.41
N LEU A 708 -21.39 25.63 3.52
CA LEU A 708 -19.97 25.65 3.88
C LEU A 708 -19.50 27.04 4.33
N MET A 709 -19.84 28.10 3.58
CA MET A 709 -19.30 29.45 3.81
C MET A 709 -20.14 30.26 4.81
N GLY A 710 -21.46 30.08 4.83
CA GLY A 710 -22.37 30.80 5.73
C GLY A 710 -22.57 30.04 7.04
N LYS A 711 -23.18 28.85 7.01
CA LYS A 711 -23.57 28.10 8.20
C LYS A 711 -22.38 27.57 9.01
N TYR A 712 -21.33 27.07 8.30
CA TYR A 712 -20.11 26.50 8.92
C TYR A 712 -18.90 27.42 8.80
N ASN A 713 -19.08 28.67 8.43
CA ASN A 713 -18.07 29.72 8.44
C ASN A 713 -16.74 29.32 7.74
N GLY A 714 -16.82 28.64 6.62
CA GLY A 714 -15.66 28.22 5.83
C GLY A 714 -14.89 27.03 6.43
N HIS A 715 -15.56 26.18 7.22
CA HIS A 715 -14.97 24.97 7.80
C HIS A 715 -15.51 23.70 7.16
N VAL A 716 -14.70 22.64 7.24
CA VAL A 716 -15.09 21.29 6.82
C VAL A 716 -16.18 20.76 7.74
N ASN A 717 -17.29 20.30 7.16
CA ASN A 717 -18.47 19.83 7.89
C ASN A 717 -18.85 18.37 7.59
N VAL A 718 -17.97 17.63 6.92
CA VAL A 718 -18.19 16.24 6.48
C VAL A 718 -17.29 15.26 7.21
N GLY A 719 -17.68 13.97 7.24
CA GLY A 719 -16.80 12.89 7.64
C GLY A 719 -15.79 12.53 6.55
N PHE A 720 -14.89 11.57 6.85
CA PHE A 720 -13.76 11.28 5.96
C PHE A 720 -14.17 10.68 4.61
N VAL A 721 -15.29 9.98 4.57
CA VAL A 721 -15.78 9.35 3.33
C VAL A 721 -16.27 10.42 2.34
N ALA A 722 -17.08 11.37 2.80
CA ALA A 722 -17.51 12.51 1.97
C ALA A 722 -16.34 13.45 1.67
N HIS A 723 -15.40 13.58 2.61
CA HIS A 723 -14.19 14.39 2.43
C HIS A 723 -13.37 13.96 1.19
N ARG A 724 -13.36 12.66 0.87
CA ARG A 724 -12.73 12.12 -0.35
C ARG A 724 -13.22 12.81 -1.62
N PHE A 725 -14.49 13.18 -1.66
CA PHE A 725 -15.15 13.75 -2.84
C PHE A 725 -15.29 15.28 -2.76
N LEU A 726 -15.15 15.88 -1.58
CA LEU A 726 -15.49 17.26 -1.29
C LEU A 726 -14.78 18.26 -2.20
N TYR A 727 -13.46 18.31 -2.16
CA TYR A 727 -12.71 19.37 -2.84
C TYR A 727 -12.74 19.23 -4.37
N GLU A 728 -12.71 18.00 -4.88
CA GLU A 728 -12.86 17.74 -6.30
C GLU A 728 -14.25 18.16 -6.80
N THR A 729 -15.32 17.83 -6.05
CA THR A 729 -16.68 18.24 -6.37
C THR A 729 -16.83 19.76 -6.36
N LEU A 730 -16.28 20.42 -5.34
CA LEU A 730 -16.29 21.89 -5.27
C LEU A 730 -15.58 22.51 -6.48
N ALA A 731 -14.37 22.05 -6.78
CA ALA A 731 -13.57 22.58 -7.88
C ALA A 731 -14.30 22.42 -9.23
N LEU A 732 -14.79 21.21 -9.54
CA LEU A 732 -15.47 20.91 -10.80
C LEU A 732 -16.82 21.63 -10.94
N ASN A 733 -17.43 22.06 -9.83
CA ASN A 733 -18.67 22.84 -9.81
C ASN A 733 -18.45 24.36 -9.71
N GLY A 734 -17.25 24.87 -9.97
CA GLY A 734 -16.94 26.30 -9.97
C GLY A 734 -16.85 26.92 -8.58
N MET A 735 -16.57 26.13 -7.57
CA MET A 735 -16.41 26.52 -6.15
C MET A 735 -15.00 26.24 -5.63
N ASN A 736 -13.98 26.39 -6.48
CA ASN A 736 -12.59 26.14 -6.07
C ASN A 736 -12.08 27.13 -5.01
N ASP A 737 -12.68 28.33 -4.97
CA ASP A 737 -12.48 29.33 -3.92
C ASP A 737 -12.99 28.84 -2.54
N VAL A 738 -14.07 28.06 -2.53
CA VAL A 738 -14.56 27.42 -1.30
C VAL A 738 -13.57 26.34 -0.86
N ALA A 739 -13.11 25.47 -1.76
CA ALA A 739 -12.10 24.45 -1.45
C ALA A 739 -10.83 25.08 -0.86
N TRP A 740 -10.34 26.16 -1.46
CA TRP A 740 -9.24 26.98 -0.93
C TRP A 740 -9.51 27.45 0.49
N THR A 741 -10.70 28.02 0.73
CA THR A 741 -11.06 28.57 2.05
C THR A 741 -11.07 27.49 3.13
N LEU A 742 -11.70 26.34 2.84
CA LEU A 742 -11.76 25.22 3.78
C LEU A 742 -10.37 24.72 4.19
N LEU A 743 -9.46 24.54 3.21
CA LEU A 743 -8.11 24.04 3.45
C LEU A 743 -7.18 25.09 4.08
N ASN A 744 -7.51 26.38 3.98
CA ASN A 744 -6.69 27.45 4.51
C ASN A 744 -7.07 27.91 5.92
N GLN A 745 -8.05 27.26 6.55
CA GLN A 745 -8.42 27.50 7.94
C GLN A 745 -7.32 27.08 8.91
N LYS A 746 -7.21 27.80 10.03
CA LYS A 746 -6.24 27.52 11.10
C LYS A 746 -6.90 27.32 12.48
N ASP A 747 -8.19 27.60 12.59
CA ASP A 747 -8.99 27.32 13.75
C ASP A 747 -9.81 26.03 13.57
N PHE A 748 -10.44 25.58 14.63
CA PHE A 748 -11.19 24.32 14.68
C PHE A 748 -12.51 24.40 13.90
N PRO A 749 -12.83 23.37 13.09
CA PRO A 749 -12.03 22.20 12.73
C PRO A 749 -11.25 22.43 11.40
N SER A 750 -9.94 22.17 11.40
CA SER A 750 -9.14 22.25 10.19
C SER A 750 -7.79 21.52 10.33
N PHE A 751 -7.14 21.20 9.22
CA PHE A 751 -5.76 20.73 9.22
C PHE A 751 -4.79 21.78 9.81
N GLY A 752 -5.06 23.06 9.56
CA GLY A 752 -4.27 24.15 10.12
C GLY A 752 -4.35 24.17 11.64
N TRP A 753 -5.51 23.88 12.23
CA TRP A 753 -5.66 23.76 13.67
C TRP A 753 -4.82 22.59 14.24
N TRP A 754 -4.78 21.44 13.57
CA TRP A 754 -3.90 20.33 13.99
C TRP A 754 -2.43 20.76 14.02
N LEU A 755 -1.99 21.50 12.99
CA LEU A 755 -0.61 22.02 12.94
C LEU A 755 -0.33 23.03 14.06
N GLU A 756 -1.27 23.91 14.42
CA GLU A 756 -1.16 24.83 15.56
C GLU A 756 -1.12 24.07 16.92
N GLN A 757 -1.69 22.87 16.99
CA GLN A 757 -1.57 21.97 18.13
C GLN A 757 -0.25 21.16 18.11
N GLY A 758 0.64 21.36 17.16
CA GLY A 758 1.92 20.68 17.03
C GLY A 758 1.87 19.31 16.36
N ALA A 759 0.84 19.03 15.57
CA ALA A 759 0.71 17.79 14.83
C ALA A 759 1.87 17.59 13.83
N THR A 760 2.43 16.39 13.84
CA THR A 760 3.40 15.92 12.84
C THR A 760 2.82 14.81 11.95
N THR A 761 1.57 14.44 12.21
CA THR A 761 0.74 13.42 11.57
C THR A 761 -0.69 13.94 11.45
N THR A 762 -1.52 13.37 10.59
CA THR A 762 -2.97 13.62 10.54
C THR A 762 -3.70 12.79 11.61
N TRP A 763 -4.84 13.29 12.07
CA TRP A 763 -5.57 12.72 13.18
C TRP A 763 -6.89 12.06 12.74
N GLU A 764 -7.44 11.20 13.60
CA GLU A 764 -8.72 10.52 13.37
C GLU A 764 -9.89 11.47 13.61
N GLN A 765 -9.86 12.19 14.72
CA GLN A 765 -10.92 13.14 15.07
C GLN A 765 -10.40 14.58 14.97
N TRP A 766 -11.26 15.49 14.54
CA TRP A 766 -10.89 16.90 14.42
C TRP A 766 -10.43 17.53 15.72
N ASP A 767 -10.99 17.13 16.87
CA ASP A 767 -10.63 17.62 18.19
C ASP A 767 -9.38 16.97 18.82
N GLY A 768 -8.78 15.99 18.13
CA GLY A 768 -7.59 15.27 18.59
C GLY A 768 -7.87 14.19 19.62
N THR A 769 -9.11 13.80 19.80
CA THR A 769 -9.46 12.55 20.47
C THR A 769 -9.15 11.35 19.55
N ASP A 770 -9.12 10.15 20.13
CA ASP A 770 -8.74 8.92 19.44
C ASP A 770 -7.32 8.98 18.83
N SER A 771 -7.10 8.36 17.68
CA SER A 771 -5.76 8.28 17.06
C SER A 771 -5.26 9.61 16.52
N ARG A 772 -4.03 9.97 16.90
CA ARG A 772 -3.30 11.10 16.30
C ARG A 772 -2.34 10.70 15.20
N ASN A 773 -2.56 9.52 14.63
CA ASN A 773 -1.81 9.04 13.47
C ASN A 773 -2.74 8.22 12.55
N HIS A 774 -3.55 8.92 11.74
CA HIS A 774 -4.62 8.34 10.96
C HIS A 774 -4.70 9.00 9.56
N PRO A 775 -4.48 8.28 8.45
CA PRO A 775 -4.34 8.88 7.12
C PRO A 775 -5.66 9.13 6.39
N MET A 776 -6.82 8.73 6.92
CA MET A 776 -8.11 8.65 6.21
C MET A 776 -8.56 9.95 5.55
N PHE A 777 -8.33 11.13 6.16
CA PHE A 777 -8.66 12.42 5.57
C PHE A 777 -7.79 12.81 4.37
N GLY A 778 -6.77 12.02 4.02
CA GLY A 778 -5.90 12.28 2.87
C GLY A 778 -6.61 12.21 1.52
N GLY A 779 -7.68 11.40 1.41
CA GLY A 779 -8.35 11.18 0.12
C GLY A 779 -8.77 12.48 -0.60
N GLY A 780 -9.28 13.46 0.12
CA GLY A 780 -9.65 14.76 -0.42
C GLY A 780 -8.46 15.62 -0.86
N LEU A 781 -7.28 15.42 -0.24
CA LEU A 781 -6.07 16.20 -0.53
C LEU A 781 -5.50 15.92 -1.93
N VAL A 782 -5.97 14.91 -2.63
CA VAL A 782 -5.64 14.68 -4.04
C VAL A 782 -5.97 15.90 -4.93
N TRP A 783 -6.81 16.80 -4.43
CA TRP A 783 -7.10 18.10 -5.01
C TRP A 783 -5.83 18.92 -5.32
N PHE A 784 -4.78 18.84 -4.49
CA PHE A 784 -3.50 19.49 -4.74
C PHE A 784 -2.91 19.12 -6.11
N TYR A 785 -3.01 17.86 -6.50
CA TYR A 785 -2.39 17.33 -7.72
C TYR A 785 -3.35 17.39 -8.91
N LYS A 786 -4.61 16.97 -8.70
CA LYS A 786 -5.60 16.89 -9.77
C LYS A 786 -6.16 18.25 -10.15
N MET A 787 -6.44 19.10 -9.15
CA MET A 787 -7.12 20.36 -9.40
C MET A 787 -6.16 21.54 -9.49
N LEU A 788 -5.22 21.73 -8.55
CA LEU A 788 -4.29 22.85 -8.59
C LEU A 788 -3.18 22.63 -9.63
N ALA A 789 -2.45 21.50 -9.57
CA ALA A 789 -1.44 21.18 -10.57
C ALA A 789 -2.03 20.65 -11.89
N GLY A 790 -3.29 20.22 -11.88
CA GLY A 790 -4.08 19.84 -13.04
C GLY A 790 -3.78 18.45 -13.60
N VAL A 791 -2.98 17.62 -12.94
CA VAL A 791 -2.51 16.35 -13.48
C VAL A 791 -3.55 15.24 -13.30
N GLN A 792 -4.05 14.72 -14.41
CA GLN A 792 -5.05 13.67 -14.46
C GLN A 792 -4.70 12.66 -15.56
N THR A 793 -5.26 11.47 -15.48
CA THR A 793 -5.24 10.48 -16.56
C THR A 793 -6.47 10.65 -17.44
N ASP A 794 -6.33 10.37 -18.74
CA ASP A 794 -7.48 10.28 -19.63
C ASP A 794 -8.27 8.99 -19.31
N PRO A 795 -9.58 9.06 -19.03
CA PRO A 795 -10.40 7.87 -18.80
C PRO A 795 -10.44 6.88 -19.97
N ASP A 796 -10.25 7.36 -21.18
CA ASP A 796 -10.25 6.53 -22.40
C ASP A 796 -8.86 5.92 -22.70
N GLU A 797 -7.78 6.56 -22.24
CA GLU A 797 -6.40 6.08 -22.35
C GLU A 797 -5.65 6.21 -20.99
N PRO A 798 -6.06 5.43 -19.97
CA PRO A 798 -5.51 5.54 -18.61
C PRO A 798 -4.05 5.08 -18.51
N GLY A 799 -3.51 5.10 -17.29
CA GLY A 799 -2.11 4.72 -17.03
C GLY A 799 -1.11 5.76 -17.50
N PHE A 800 -1.53 7.01 -17.69
CA PHE A 800 -0.71 8.11 -18.24
C PHE A 800 -0.23 7.89 -19.68
N LYS A 801 -0.89 7.04 -20.45
CA LYS A 801 -0.61 6.94 -21.89
C LYS A 801 -1.01 8.23 -22.59
N HIS A 802 -2.18 8.76 -22.25
CA HIS A 802 -2.60 10.12 -22.52
C HIS A 802 -2.77 10.87 -21.20
N ILE A 803 -2.12 11.99 -21.08
CA ILE A 803 -2.08 12.82 -19.87
C ILE A 803 -2.97 14.03 -20.07
N ILE A 804 -3.87 14.29 -19.14
CA ILE A 804 -4.63 15.53 -19.10
C ILE A 804 -3.97 16.45 -18.07
N ILE A 805 -3.60 17.67 -18.51
CA ILE A 805 -3.07 18.69 -17.62
C ILE A 805 -4.05 19.86 -17.64
N ARG A 806 -5.01 19.85 -16.69
CA ARG A 806 -6.14 20.80 -16.63
C ARG A 806 -6.26 21.41 -15.23
N PRO A 807 -5.43 22.43 -14.91
CA PRO A 807 -5.51 23.08 -13.63
C PRO A 807 -6.74 23.97 -13.50
N ILE A 808 -7.23 24.07 -12.25
CA ILE A 808 -8.26 25.01 -11.83
C ILE A 808 -7.59 25.95 -10.81
N PRO A 809 -6.95 27.03 -11.27
CA PRO A 809 -6.17 27.89 -10.39
C PRO A 809 -7.05 28.66 -9.41
N VAL A 810 -6.45 29.06 -8.29
CA VAL A 810 -7.00 30.03 -7.33
C VAL A 810 -6.12 31.25 -7.39
N LYS A 811 -6.72 32.44 -7.45
CA LYS A 811 -5.99 33.69 -7.64
C LYS A 811 -5.02 34.03 -6.49
N GLU A 812 -5.29 33.50 -5.30
CA GLU A 812 -4.49 33.64 -4.09
C GLU A 812 -3.21 32.78 -4.09
N LEU A 813 -3.08 31.82 -5.02
CA LEU A 813 -1.94 30.90 -5.11
C LEU A 813 -1.04 31.30 -6.27
N GLU A 814 0.12 31.90 -5.98
CA GLU A 814 1.04 32.42 -6.99
C GLU A 814 1.68 31.32 -7.84
N ASP A 815 1.99 30.19 -7.24
CA ASP A 815 2.54 29.03 -7.95
C ASP A 815 2.19 27.71 -7.27
N VAL A 816 2.16 26.67 -8.10
CA VAL A 816 2.09 25.27 -7.68
C VAL A 816 2.95 24.44 -8.62
N SER A 817 3.68 23.48 -8.08
CA SER A 817 4.45 22.51 -8.84
C SER A 817 4.18 21.10 -8.34
N TYR A 818 4.05 20.17 -9.29
CA TYR A 818 3.91 18.76 -9.02
C TYR A 818 4.79 17.97 -9.98
N THR A 819 5.70 17.20 -9.40
CA THR A 819 6.54 16.25 -10.11
C THR A 819 6.16 14.86 -9.68
N THR A 820 5.89 13.94 -10.61
CA THR A 820 5.57 12.54 -10.29
C THR A 820 6.19 11.60 -11.30
N ARG A 821 6.54 10.39 -10.85
CA ARG A 821 6.98 9.31 -11.71
C ARG A 821 5.77 8.51 -12.17
N THR A 822 5.52 8.53 -13.46
CA THR A 822 4.51 7.69 -14.12
C THR A 822 5.13 6.37 -14.59
N PRO A 823 4.34 5.40 -15.07
CA PRO A 823 4.89 4.19 -15.71
C PRO A 823 5.86 4.47 -16.87
N TYR A 824 5.78 5.65 -17.48
CA TYR A 824 6.59 6.06 -18.65
C TYR A 824 7.75 7.00 -18.30
N GLY A 825 7.87 7.45 -17.06
CA GLY A 825 8.91 8.35 -16.59
C GLY A 825 8.37 9.59 -15.88
N THR A 826 9.24 10.57 -15.70
CA THR A 826 8.92 11.76 -14.91
C THR A 826 8.00 12.72 -15.67
N LEU A 827 6.85 13.02 -15.06
CA LEU A 827 5.91 14.06 -15.44
C LEU A 827 6.10 15.27 -14.51
N VAL A 828 6.12 16.47 -15.08
CA VAL A 828 6.20 17.74 -14.33
C VAL A 828 5.09 18.68 -14.80
N SER A 829 4.32 19.19 -13.86
CA SER A 829 3.38 20.30 -14.08
C SER A 829 3.70 21.43 -13.13
N LYS A 830 3.87 22.63 -13.69
CA LYS A 830 4.07 23.88 -12.95
C LYS A 830 3.07 24.90 -13.45
N VAL A 831 2.30 25.48 -12.53
CA VAL A 831 1.28 26.47 -12.81
C VAL A 831 1.66 27.73 -12.03
N LYS A 832 1.81 28.85 -12.74
CA LYS A 832 2.11 30.17 -12.15
C LYS A 832 0.96 31.11 -12.42
N VAL A 833 0.51 31.81 -11.39
CA VAL A 833 -0.58 32.78 -11.44
C VAL A 833 -0.04 34.17 -11.20
N ASN A 834 -0.38 35.10 -12.08
CA ASN A 834 -0.07 36.50 -11.91
C ASN A 834 -1.29 37.38 -12.27
N GLY A 835 -2.09 37.69 -11.28
CA GLY A 835 -3.40 38.30 -11.47
C GLY A 835 -4.32 37.30 -12.23
N ASP A 836 -4.87 37.75 -13.36
CA ASP A 836 -5.73 36.89 -14.21
C ASP A 836 -4.94 36.05 -15.23
N LYS A 837 -3.61 36.14 -15.25
CA LYS A 837 -2.79 35.41 -16.20
C LYS A 837 -2.26 34.15 -15.56
N VAL A 838 -2.41 33.05 -16.30
CA VAL A 838 -1.85 31.75 -15.94
C VAL A 838 -0.75 31.40 -16.94
N ARG A 839 0.39 30.97 -16.42
CA ARG A 839 1.48 30.40 -17.20
C ARG A 839 1.71 28.95 -16.76
N MET A 840 1.89 28.06 -17.74
CA MET A 840 2.14 26.66 -17.47
C MET A 840 3.46 26.23 -18.10
N GLU A 841 4.25 25.48 -17.35
CA GLU A 841 5.49 24.84 -17.81
C GLU A 841 5.61 23.45 -17.20
N GLY A 842 6.31 22.58 -17.91
CA GLY A 842 6.52 21.23 -17.40
C GLY A 842 7.18 20.29 -18.39
N ARG A 843 7.02 19.00 -18.11
CA ARG A 843 7.61 17.92 -18.92
C ARG A 843 6.65 16.78 -19.07
N VAL A 844 6.50 16.27 -20.29
CA VAL A 844 5.76 15.07 -20.65
C VAL A 844 6.75 13.94 -20.93
N PRO A 845 6.61 12.76 -20.32
CA PRO A 845 7.55 11.65 -20.51
C PRO A 845 7.48 11.04 -21.93
N PHE A 846 8.56 10.40 -22.36
CA PHE A 846 8.60 9.72 -23.64
C PHE A 846 7.62 8.53 -23.68
N GLY A 847 7.07 8.27 -24.86
CA GLY A 847 6.06 7.21 -25.06
C GLY A 847 4.65 7.61 -24.67
N THR A 848 4.43 8.88 -24.27
CA THR A 848 3.12 9.44 -23.93
C THR A 848 2.82 10.71 -24.73
N ARG A 849 1.58 11.19 -24.62
CA ARG A 849 1.15 12.50 -25.13
C ARG A 849 0.35 13.23 -24.06
N ALA A 850 0.17 14.51 -24.19
CA ALA A 850 -0.65 15.26 -23.24
C ALA A 850 -1.56 16.28 -23.95
N THR A 851 -2.74 16.48 -23.37
CA THR A 851 -3.60 17.62 -23.65
C THR A 851 -3.45 18.61 -22.50
N VAL A 852 -2.95 19.79 -22.80
CA VAL A 852 -2.72 20.87 -21.82
C VAL A 852 -3.79 21.93 -21.98
N TYR A 853 -4.54 22.17 -20.90
CA TYR A 853 -5.57 23.18 -20.80
C TYR A 853 -5.02 24.38 -20.04
N VAL A 854 -4.70 25.45 -20.74
CA VAL A 854 -4.21 26.70 -20.14
C VAL A 854 -5.43 27.58 -19.79
N PRO A 855 -5.71 27.84 -18.50
CA PRO A 855 -6.87 28.65 -18.10
C PRO A 855 -6.78 30.08 -18.64
N LYS A 856 -7.89 30.59 -19.18
CA LYS A 856 -8.00 31.98 -19.68
C LYS A 856 -8.24 33.00 -18.57
N SER A 857 -8.63 32.54 -17.38
CA SER A 857 -8.90 33.37 -16.20
C SER A 857 -8.65 32.57 -14.92
N THR A 858 -8.37 33.29 -13.84
CA THR A 858 -8.31 32.73 -12.48
C THR A 858 -9.58 33.02 -11.67
N ASP A 859 -10.51 33.80 -12.24
CA ASP A 859 -11.78 34.13 -11.59
C ASP A 859 -12.75 32.93 -11.65
N ALA A 860 -13.09 32.40 -10.49
CA ALA A 860 -14.04 31.28 -10.34
C ALA A 860 -15.43 31.60 -10.91
N ALA A 861 -15.81 32.89 -11.03
CA ALA A 861 -17.06 33.29 -11.67
C ALA A 861 -17.03 33.18 -13.20
N ILE A 862 -15.82 33.19 -13.78
CA ILE A 862 -15.59 33.16 -15.24
C ILE A 862 -15.13 31.79 -15.70
N LEU A 863 -14.20 31.18 -14.96
CA LEU A 863 -13.65 29.88 -15.28
C LEU A 863 -14.69 28.76 -15.09
N ARG A 864 -15.07 28.13 -16.18
CA ARG A 864 -15.94 26.94 -16.18
C ARG A 864 -15.07 25.69 -16.30
N PRO A 865 -14.80 24.97 -15.21
CA PRO A 865 -13.80 23.90 -15.20
C PRO A 865 -14.04 22.77 -16.20
N LEU A 866 -15.30 22.49 -16.52
CA LEU A 866 -15.71 21.45 -17.48
C LEU A 866 -16.01 22.01 -18.89
N ASP A 867 -15.88 23.33 -19.09
CA ASP A 867 -16.12 23.97 -20.40
C ASP A 867 -14.77 24.30 -21.06
N ASP A 868 -14.50 23.64 -22.17
CA ASP A 868 -13.26 23.82 -22.93
C ASP A 868 -13.09 25.25 -23.45
N SER A 869 -14.17 26.02 -23.60
CA SER A 869 -14.10 27.43 -24.00
C SER A 869 -13.39 28.33 -22.96
N SER A 870 -13.31 27.86 -21.71
CA SER A 870 -12.59 28.51 -20.61
C SER A 870 -11.06 28.37 -20.70
N TYR A 871 -10.55 27.57 -21.64
CA TYR A 871 -9.15 27.25 -21.79
C TYR A 871 -8.60 27.52 -23.19
N GLU A 872 -7.29 27.73 -23.28
CA GLU A 872 -6.53 27.48 -24.49
C GLU A 872 -6.00 26.03 -24.43
N ILE A 873 -6.24 25.26 -25.48
CA ILE A 873 -6.00 23.82 -25.48
C ILE A 873 -4.86 23.48 -26.43
N TYR A 874 -3.89 22.74 -25.93
CA TYR A 874 -2.70 22.33 -26.69
C TYR A 874 -2.51 20.81 -26.62
N GLU A 875 -2.41 20.17 -27.79
CA GLU A 875 -1.99 18.77 -27.91
C GLU A 875 -0.47 18.74 -28.05
N ILE A 876 0.22 18.04 -27.15
CA ILE A 876 1.69 17.99 -27.14
C ILE A 876 2.22 16.56 -27.05
N GLY A 877 3.34 16.32 -27.67
CA GLY A 877 4.13 15.11 -27.53
C GLY A 877 5.08 15.18 -26.30
N PRO A 878 5.96 14.16 -26.18
CA PRO A 878 6.94 14.13 -25.09
C PRO A 878 7.95 15.26 -25.18
N GLY A 879 8.41 15.73 -24.04
CA GLY A 879 9.39 16.82 -23.91
C GLY A 879 8.94 17.89 -22.94
N GLU A 880 9.71 18.97 -22.91
CA GLU A 880 9.37 20.16 -22.10
C GLU A 880 8.35 21.04 -22.82
N TYR A 881 7.47 21.68 -22.08
CA TYR A 881 6.50 22.63 -22.58
C TYR A 881 6.46 23.93 -21.77
N SER A 882 6.03 25.02 -22.43
CA SER A 882 5.78 26.31 -21.77
C SER A 882 4.71 27.10 -22.55
N PHE A 883 3.66 27.53 -21.87
CA PHE A 883 2.53 28.30 -22.40
C PHE A 883 2.28 29.54 -21.61
#